data_4156bd54604830a33a9d8b48cf07ea1b
#
_entry.id   4156bd54604830a33a9d8b48cf07ea1b
#
_cell.length_a   1.000
_cell.length_b   1.000
_cell.length_c   1.000
_cell.angle_alpha   90.00
_cell.angle_beta   90.00
_cell.angle_gamma   90.00
#
_symmetry.space_group_name_H-M   'P 1'
#
loop_
_entity.id
_entity.type
_entity.pdbx_description
1 polymer ?
#
loop_
_entity_poly.entity_id
_entity_poly.type
_entity_poly.pdbx_seq_one_letter_code
_entity_poly.pdbx_strand_id
1 'polypeptide(L)'
;MANWNNLKTAISNIVKSNGIQGITGDSLQSVMLNMVTKLGENYMFAGVATPATTPGTPDGNVFYITTQAGTYTNFNNTVVADGELAILMWNGAWTKQSMAIATQAKMEEIDQHVTEVDAKLNEMQKGMEDVYAYGVEWDSTVADPTLTRIGNLTLHRSLPIQSQLKGCVANGGTINYYLNPDDWSKKKDGTPSVLDGTDGTVRVEVPRFYGKSGVAGTKRWVKISTVCIDDTWTEIPAMLIDAYRSTADNTVTATPKLVSVVNTTAAFRGGGNRTAYDTYLETDPVRTDLGKPRTAMNREVARTWAINAGSELLNYEYYKWIMFWLPVIEYATFNMQANFNSDLTSEGFHQGGLGAGVTNMTNWEFYNGYYSVCPCGYANELGNFTGAKVIPQANWVYESTGLTNMASYSRDAAQADMTAETNKVTITNVKGTNRYLYRTWGYQNGSTVYTVSGLAEGQDLIFYTGSTTLATVTSDGDVTIDWPTNVLSDRCIKSSFTGSCNIVISIKSASNVNVTVTRPAMSIARYRGFENIFGDLWTNIEGVIIQGYKDEGTDNFNWKNVYTTTNPEDYGETETQKAKMKLISSREVHNDGYIKDFDLQTTGEIVPCANGGGSTTYMCDYHYTGGKDTSLRTLLLSGHAYHGSDAGLGYFNSVNGVGSAPATVGFRTLNKIVN
;
A
#
# COMPACT_ATOMS: atom_id res chain seq x y z
N MET A 1 18.28 -62.76 15.74
CA MET A 1 18.02 -61.29 15.79
C MET A 1 18.74 -60.48 14.67
N ALA A 2 19.89 -60.87 14.19
CA ALA A 2 20.63 -60.13 13.13
C ALA A 2 19.91 -60.10 11.75
N ASN A 3 19.07 -61.09 11.44
CA ASN A 3 18.45 -61.23 10.11
C ASN A 3 17.27 -60.26 9.88
N TRP A 4 16.54 -59.87 10.94
CA TRP A 4 15.41 -58.94 10.85
C TRP A 4 15.82 -57.51 10.56
N ASN A 5 16.92 -57.07 11.10
CA ASN A 5 17.45 -55.72 10.83
C ASN A 5 17.91 -55.61 9.37
N ASN A 6 18.50 -56.64 8.80
CA ASN A 6 18.88 -56.69 7.40
C ASN A 6 17.68 -56.65 6.47
N LEU A 7 16.58 -57.34 6.82
CA LEU A 7 15.34 -57.33 6.06
C LEU A 7 14.67 -55.96 6.11
N LYS A 8 14.58 -55.33 7.30
CA LYS A 8 14.07 -53.96 7.44
C LYS A 8 14.86 -52.96 6.61
N THR A 9 16.18 -53.07 6.61
CA THR A 9 17.06 -52.24 5.81
C THR A 9 16.86 -52.44 4.31
N ALA A 10 16.71 -53.74 3.86
CA ALA A 10 16.47 -54.06 2.47
C ALA A 10 15.11 -53.52 1.98
N ILE A 11 14.05 -53.69 2.76
CA ILE A 11 12.73 -53.10 2.47
C ILE A 11 12.79 -51.58 2.41
N SER A 12 13.46 -50.93 3.37
CA SER A 12 13.65 -49.50 3.40
C SER A 12 14.35 -48.95 2.15
N ASN A 13 15.36 -49.66 1.65
CA ASN A 13 16.12 -49.26 0.48
C ASN A 13 15.36 -49.51 -0.84
N ILE A 14 14.58 -50.58 -0.93
CA ILE A 14 13.78 -50.92 -2.13
C ILE A 14 12.60 -49.95 -2.27
N VAL A 15 11.93 -49.61 -1.20
CA VAL A 15 10.77 -48.70 -1.24
C VAL A 15 11.16 -47.25 -1.50
N LYS A 16 12.32 -46.80 -1.03
CA LYS A 16 12.83 -45.42 -1.31
C LYS A 16 13.23 -45.18 -2.76
N SER A 17 13.56 -46.22 -3.54
CA SER A 17 14.02 -46.06 -4.91
C SER A 17 12.94 -45.91 -5.97
N ASN A 18 11.65 -46.08 -5.64
CA ASN A 18 10.54 -46.01 -6.57
C ASN A 18 9.74 -44.71 -6.32
N GLY A 19 10.27 -43.57 -6.79
CA GLY A 19 9.66 -42.26 -6.64
C GLY A 19 8.52 -42.04 -7.64
N ILE A 20 7.27 -42.39 -7.27
CA ILE A 20 6.05 -41.92 -7.94
C ILE A 20 5.02 -41.56 -6.88
N GLN A 21 4.50 -40.33 -6.98
CA GLN A 21 3.54 -39.70 -6.06
C GLN A 21 2.17 -40.38 -6.18
N GLY A 22 1.72 -41.06 -5.13
CA GLY A 22 0.36 -41.64 -5.07
C GLY A 22 0.18 -42.62 -3.92
N ILE A 23 1.15 -43.49 -3.70
CA ILE A 23 1.36 -44.19 -2.43
C ILE A 23 2.74 -43.71 -2.01
N THR A 24 2.81 -42.83 -1.01
CA THR A 24 4.12 -42.35 -0.56
C THR A 24 4.95 -43.56 -0.17
N GLY A 25 6.21 -43.59 -0.62
CA GLY A 25 7.16 -44.68 -0.29
C GLY A 25 7.13 -44.97 1.24
N ASP A 26 6.86 -43.94 2.05
CA ASP A 26 6.74 -44.03 3.50
C ASP A 26 5.51 -44.80 3.97
N SER A 27 4.36 -44.70 3.31
CA SER A 27 3.13 -45.45 3.67
C SER A 27 3.27 -46.91 3.34
N LEU A 28 3.79 -47.26 2.15
CA LEU A 28 4.06 -48.64 1.75
C LEU A 28 5.18 -49.24 2.62
N GLN A 29 6.23 -48.47 2.90
CA GLN A 29 7.32 -48.89 3.78
C GLN A 29 6.79 -49.18 5.21
N SER A 30 5.93 -48.32 5.77
CA SER A 30 5.33 -48.50 7.12
C SER A 30 4.49 -49.77 7.20
N VAL A 31 3.63 -50.03 6.19
CA VAL A 31 2.85 -51.24 6.10
C VAL A 31 3.72 -52.49 6.00
N MET A 32 4.74 -52.48 5.11
CA MET A 32 5.64 -53.60 4.97
C MET A 32 6.46 -53.87 6.25
N LEU A 33 6.95 -52.82 6.90
CA LEU A 33 7.67 -52.98 8.17
C LEU A 33 6.81 -53.50 9.31
N ASN A 34 5.53 -53.13 9.37
CA ASN A 34 4.58 -53.66 10.34
C ASN A 34 4.25 -55.14 10.05
N MET A 35 4.05 -55.51 8.78
CA MET A 35 3.86 -56.93 8.38
C MET A 35 5.08 -57.77 8.74
N VAL A 36 6.27 -57.31 8.43
CA VAL A 36 7.52 -58.00 8.77
C VAL A 36 7.72 -58.10 10.29
N THR A 37 7.32 -57.13 11.07
CA THR A 37 7.39 -57.18 12.53
C THR A 37 6.45 -58.23 13.07
N LYS A 38 5.19 -58.30 12.61
CA LYS A 38 4.20 -59.27 13.02
C LYS A 38 4.56 -60.72 12.60
N LEU A 39 5.09 -60.87 11.39
CA LEU A 39 5.62 -62.18 10.93
C LEU A 39 6.82 -62.63 11.75
N GLY A 40 7.70 -61.69 12.14
CA GLY A 40 8.89 -61.97 12.92
C GLY A 40 8.66 -62.43 14.36
N GLU A 41 7.46 -62.21 14.88
CA GLU A 41 7.07 -62.73 16.17
C GLU A 41 6.81 -64.25 16.16
N ASN A 42 6.45 -64.85 14.99
CA ASN A 42 6.04 -66.23 14.87
C ASN A 42 6.77 -67.01 13.75
N TYR A 43 7.43 -66.35 12.81
CA TYR A 43 8.07 -66.96 11.65
C TYR A 43 9.49 -66.41 11.45
N MET A 44 10.42 -67.26 11.03
CA MET A 44 11.78 -66.87 10.69
C MET A 44 11.90 -66.52 9.20
N PHE A 45 12.48 -65.37 8.85
CA PHE A 45 12.75 -65.01 7.46
C PHE A 45 13.79 -65.93 6.87
N ALA A 46 13.45 -66.70 5.85
CA ALA A 46 14.30 -67.67 5.21
C ALA A 46 14.98 -67.11 3.91
N GLY A 47 14.47 -66.00 3.36
CA GLY A 47 15.06 -65.37 2.18
C GLY A 47 14.04 -64.85 1.17
N VAL A 48 14.55 -64.49 -0.01
CA VAL A 48 13.78 -64.08 -1.16
C VAL A 48 13.62 -65.29 -2.09
N ALA A 49 12.40 -65.54 -2.59
CA ALA A 49 12.12 -66.65 -3.48
C ALA A 49 11.84 -66.19 -4.91
N THR A 50 12.31 -66.97 -5.87
CA THR A 50 11.90 -66.94 -7.29
C THR A 50 11.19 -68.23 -7.62
N PRO A 51 10.51 -68.38 -8.76
CA PRO A 51 9.93 -69.67 -9.18
C PRO A 51 10.88 -70.85 -9.17
N ALA A 52 12.20 -70.61 -9.36
CA ALA A 52 13.25 -71.61 -9.34
C ALA A 52 13.79 -71.94 -7.93
N THR A 53 13.38 -71.21 -6.90
CA THR A 53 13.88 -71.42 -5.51
C THR A 53 13.44 -72.78 -4.97
N THR A 54 14.39 -73.50 -4.36
CA THR A 54 14.13 -74.78 -3.67
C THR A 54 14.33 -74.58 -2.16
N PRO A 55 13.27 -74.47 -1.37
CA PRO A 55 13.37 -74.07 0.05
C PRO A 55 13.92 -75.17 0.99
N GLY A 56 14.04 -76.38 0.53
CA GLY A 56 14.26 -77.55 1.43
C GLY A 56 13.08 -77.83 2.34
N THR A 57 13.25 -78.72 3.35
CA THR A 57 12.27 -78.96 4.38
C THR A 57 12.62 -78.10 5.60
N PRO A 58 11.83 -77.06 5.95
CA PRO A 58 12.14 -76.19 7.09
C PRO A 58 11.94 -76.91 8.44
N ASP A 59 12.85 -76.74 9.38
CA ASP A 59 12.78 -77.26 10.76
C ASP A 59 11.88 -76.45 11.70
N GLY A 60 11.23 -75.42 11.20
CA GLY A 60 10.33 -74.53 11.96
C GLY A 60 9.53 -73.59 11.06
N ASN A 61 8.76 -72.71 11.65
CA ASN A 61 7.96 -71.71 10.89
C ASN A 61 8.91 -70.73 10.18
N VAL A 62 8.85 -70.72 8.85
CA VAL A 62 9.66 -69.82 8.01
C VAL A 62 8.79 -69.10 6.98
N PHE A 63 9.29 -67.95 6.46
CA PHE A 63 8.69 -67.32 5.30
C PHE A 63 9.73 -66.81 4.30
N TYR A 64 9.27 -66.76 3.04
CA TYR A 64 9.98 -66.16 1.91
C TYR A 64 9.14 -65.01 1.35
N ILE A 65 9.83 -63.97 0.83
CA ILE A 65 9.21 -62.92 0.03
C ILE A 65 9.44 -63.21 -1.45
N THR A 66 8.40 -63.16 -2.26
CA THR A 66 8.53 -63.37 -3.70
C THR A 66 9.03 -62.12 -4.43
N THR A 67 9.82 -62.27 -5.49
CA THR A 67 10.33 -61.15 -6.29
C THR A 67 9.98 -61.23 -7.78
N GLN A 68 9.31 -62.30 -8.20
CA GLN A 68 8.93 -62.52 -9.59
C GLN A 68 7.52 -63.16 -9.65
N ALA A 69 6.77 -62.80 -10.69
CA ALA A 69 5.58 -63.52 -11.05
C ALA A 69 5.92 -64.92 -11.57
N GLY A 70 5.04 -65.87 -11.38
CA GLY A 70 5.23 -67.23 -11.88
C GLY A 70 4.69 -68.27 -10.94
N THR A 71 4.89 -69.56 -11.34
CA THR A 71 4.49 -70.73 -10.52
C THR A 71 5.68 -71.20 -9.68
N TYR A 72 5.52 -71.16 -8.37
CA TYR A 72 6.52 -71.58 -7.38
C TYR A 72 6.28 -73.07 -7.05
N THR A 73 6.81 -73.94 -7.93
CA THR A 73 6.55 -75.39 -7.88
C THR A 73 6.98 -76.02 -6.56
N ASN A 74 8.10 -75.57 -6.01
CA ASN A 74 8.66 -76.07 -4.74
C ASN A 74 8.00 -75.48 -3.51
N PHE A 75 7.00 -74.58 -3.67
CA PHE A 75 6.15 -73.98 -2.63
C PHE A 75 4.70 -74.36 -2.85
N ASN A 76 4.44 -75.68 -3.02
CA ASN A 76 3.12 -76.23 -3.23
C ASN A 76 2.42 -75.69 -4.52
N ASN A 77 3.15 -75.53 -5.60
CA ASN A 77 2.66 -74.97 -6.87
C ASN A 77 1.94 -73.61 -6.72
N THR A 78 2.38 -72.82 -5.80
CA THR A 78 1.79 -71.51 -5.54
C THR A 78 2.02 -70.59 -6.74
N VAL A 79 0.95 -69.99 -7.27
CA VAL A 79 1.00 -69.01 -8.35
C VAL A 79 1.08 -67.60 -7.76
N VAL A 80 2.06 -66.82 -8.20
CA VAL A 80 2.19 -65.38 -7.91
C VAL A 80 1.94 -64.64 -9.23
N ALA A 81 0.91 -63.82 -9.24
CA ALA A 81 0.55 -63.03 -10.43
C ALA A 81 1.48 -61.85 -10.67
N ASP A 82 1.45 -61.32 -11.87
CA ASP A 82 2.16 -60.08 -12.17
C ASP A 82 1.54 -58.92 -11.34
N GLY A 83 2.42 -58.06 -10.78
CA GLY A 83 1.98 -57.00 -9.87
C GLY A 83 1.52 -57.46 -8.47
N GLU A 84 1.78 -58.73 -8.11
CA GLU A 84 1.47 -59.30 -6.79
C GLU A 84 2.75 -59.39 -5.95
N LEU A 85 2.75 -58.80 -4.76
CA LEU A 85 3.73 -59.08 -3.72
C LEU A 85 3.19 -60.25 -2.86
N ALA A 86 3.85 -61.38 -2.87
CA ALA A 86 3.44 -62.55 -2.06
C ALA A 86 4.49 -62.91 -1.01
N ILE A 87 3.99 -63.38 0.14
CA ILE A 87 4.80 -63.97 1.19
C ILE A 87 4.39 -65.44 1.25
N LEU A 88 5.38 -66.33 1.03
CA LEU A 88 5.22 -67.77 1.12
C LEU A 88 5.62 -68.20 2.53
N MET A 89 4.71 -68.78 3.27
CA MET A 89 4.90 -69.15 4.67
C MET A 89 4.79 -70.66 4.86
N TRP A 90 5.68 -71.19 5.72
CA TRP A 90 5.67 -72.61 6.12
C TRP A 90 5.36 -72.74 7.60
N ASN A 91 4.32 -73.48 7.92
CA ASN A 91 3.96 -73.92 9.28
C ASN A 91 3.51 -75.39 9.27
N GLY A 92 4.17 -76.22 8.53
CA GLY A 92 3.81 -77.58 8.23
C GLY A 92 3.27 -77.78 6.81
N ALA A 93 2.88 -76.72 6.16
CA ALA A 93 2.55 -76.67 4.73
C ALA A 93 2.83 -75.26 4.18
N TRP A 94 3.14 -75.15 2.86
CA TRP A 94 3.30 -73.85 2.23
C TRP A 94 1.95 -73.19 1.97
N THR A 95 1.81 -71.94 2.46
CA THR A 95 0.64 -71.07 2.24
C THR A 95 1.11 -69.73 1.68
N LYS A 96 0.25 -69.05 0.92
CA LYS A 96 0.52 -67.73 0.34
C LYS A 96 -0.34 -66.67 1.04
N GLN A 97 0.31 -65.56 1.40
CA GLN A 97 -0.34 -64.30 1.63
C GLN A 97 0.12 -63.31 0.60
N SER A 98 -0.80 -62.58 -0.03
CA SER A 98 -0.47 -61.64 -1.12
C SER A 98 -1.17 -60.31 -0.98
N MET A 99 -0.55 -59.32 -1.53
CA MET A 99 -1.07 -57.99 -1.70
C MET A 99 -0.88 -57.60 -3.16
N ALA A 100 -1.96 -57.16 -3.81
CA ALA A 100 -1.82 -56.60 -5.16
C ALA A 100 -1.07 -55.29 -5.08
N ILE A 101 -0.01 -55.16 -5.88
CA ILE A 101 0.72 -53.91 -6.10
C ILE A 101 0.27 -53.38 -7.46
N ALA A 102 0.05 -52.08 -7.57
CA ALA A 102 -0.24 -51.46 -8.85
C ALA A 102 0.95 -51.76 -9.83
N THR A 103 0.65 -52.38 -10.95
CA THR A 103 1.63 -52.59 -12.00
C THR A 103 2.05 -51.27 -12.59
N GLN A 104 3.26 -51.21 -13.22
CA GLN A 104 3.72 -50.02 -13.92
C GLN A 104 2.70 -49.54 -14.96
N ALA A 105 2.08 -50.45 -15.70
CA ALA A 105 1.05 -50.12 -16.67
C ALA A 105 -0.20 -49.46 -16.00
N LYS A 106 -0.59 -49.91 -14.80
CA LYS A 106 -1.70 -49.27 -14.05
C LYS A 106 -1.33 -47.89 -13.50
N MET A 107 -0.05 -47.69 -13.14
CA MET A 107 0.46 -46.41 -12.72
C MET A 107 0.52 -45.42 -13.89
N GLU A 108 0.97 -45.87 -15.06
CA GLU A 108 0.94 -45.06 -16.30
C GLU A 108 -0.48 -44.69 -16.71
N GLU A 109 -1.47 -45.60 -16.56
CA GLU A 109 -2.90 -45.33 -16.77
C GLU A 109 -3.40 -44.26 -15.81
N ILE A 110 -3.03 -44.31 -14.53
CA ILE A 110 -3.39 -43.30 -13.52
C ILE A 110 -2.76 -41.95 -13.87
N ASP A 111 -1.48 -41.91 -14.23
CA ASP A 111 -0.79 -40.66 -14.63
C ASP A 111 -1.43 -40.03 -15.88
N GLN A 112 -1.83 -40.86 -16.85
CA GLN A 112 -2.57 -40.38 -18.01
C GLN A 112 -3.93 -39.81 -17.62
N HIS A 113 -4.69 -40.49 -16.76
CA HIS A 113 -5.96 -39.95 -16.25
C HIS A 113 -5.78 -38.66 -15.45
N VAL A 114 -4.77 -38.53 -14.62
CA VAL A 114 -4.45 -37.29 -13.89
C VAL A 114 -4.18 -36.18 -14.91
N THR A 115 -3.36 -36.44 -15.92
CA THR A 115 -3.06 -35.47 -16.99
C THR A 115 -4.33 -35.04 -17.75
N GLU A 116 -5.23 -35.98 -18.08
CA GLU A 116 -6.50 -35.66 -18.74
C GLU A 116 -7.44 -34.85 -17.83
N VAL A 117 -7.51 -35.17 -16.55
CA VAL A 117 -8.30 -34.41 -15.57
C VAL A 117 -7.76 -33.00 -15.40
N ASP A 118 -6.44 -32.85 -15.28
CA ASP A 118 -5.77 -31.53 -15.19
C ASP A 118 -6.01 -30.69 -16.44
N ALA A 119 -5.96 -31.29 -17.63
CA ALA A 119 -6.25 -30.62 -18.89
C ALA A 119 -7.71 -30.12 -18.95
N LYS A 120 -8.68 -30.95 -18.54
CA LYS A 120 -10.10 -30.56 -18.46
C LYS A 120 -10.33 -29.48 -17.40
N LEU A 121 -9.67 -29.58 -16.25
CA LEU A 121 -9.77 -28.57 -15.20
C LEU A 121 -9.26 -27.22 -15.70
N ASN A 122 -8.10 -27.19 -16.37
CA ASN A 122 -7.56 -25.99 -16.98
C ASN A 122 -8.47 -25.38 -18.05
N GLU A 123 -9.11 -26.24 -18.88
CA GLU A 123 -10.10 -25.79 -19.87
C GLU A 123 -11.34 -25.19 -19.20
N MET A 124 -11.85 -25.80 -18.15
CA MET A 124 -12.98 -25.28 -17.37
C MET A 124 -12.62 -23.94 -16.69
N GLN A 125 -11.46 -23.84 -16.06
CA GLN A 125 -10.98 -22.60 -15.43
C GLN A 125 -10.86 -21.47 -16.46
N LYS A 126 -10.29 -21.75 -17.63
CA LYS A 126 -10.22 -20.79 -18.73
C LYS A 126 -11.60 -20.38 -19.22
N GLY A 127 -12.54 -21.34 -19.36
CA GLY A 127 -13.93 -21.03 -19.69
C GLY A 127 -14.60 -20.14 -18.65
N MET A 128 -14.36 -20.36 -17.37
CA MET A 128 -14.84 -19.49 -16.30
C MET A 128 -14.18 -18.08 -16.36
N GLU A 129 -12.86 -17.98 -16.63
CA GLU A 129 -12.21 -16.67 -16.83
C GLU A 129 -12.84 -15.91 -18.00
N ASP A 130 -13.10 -16.57 -19.14
CA ASP A 130 -13.69 -15.95 -20.32
C ASP A 130 -15.12 -15.44 -20.07
N VAL A 131 -15.84 -16.03 -19.13
CA VAL A 131 -17.22 -15.62 -18.77
C VAL A 131 -17.24 -14.56 -17.67
N TYR A 132 -16.47 -14.74 -16.59
CA TYR A 132 -16.62 -13.99 -15.34
C TYR A 132 -15.49 -13.01 -15.05
N ALA A 133 -14.36 -13.07 -15.77
CA ALA A 133 -13.23 -12.21 -15.50
C ALA A 133 -13.05 -11.13 -16.57
N TYR A 134 -12.61 -9.95 -16.13
CA TYR A 134 -12.23 -8.82 -16.97
C TYR A 134 -11.10 -8.04 -16.29
N GLY A 135 -10.31 -7.35 -17.08
CA GLY A 135 -9.17 -6.65 -16.56
C GLY A 135 -8.36 -5.93 -17.63
N VAL A 136 -7.13 -5.64 -17.32
CA VAL A 136 -6.23 -4.88 -18.20
C VAL A 136 -4.88 -5.57 -18.36
N GLU A 137 -4.26 -5.31 -19.50
CA GLU A 137 -2.91 -5.74 -19.85
C GLU A 137 -2.09 -4.56 -20.37
N TRP A 138 -0.80 -4.56 -20.10
CA TRP A 138 0.16 -3.59 -20.65
C TRP A 138 1.52 -4.25 -20.89
N ASP A 139 2.35 -3.57 -21.67
CA ASP A 139 3.74 -3.92 -21.85
C ASP A 139 4.61 -2.94 -21.07
N SER A 140 5.39 -3.44 -20.12
CA SER A 140 6.23 -2.63 -19.22
C SER A 140 7.36 -1.87 -19.94
N THR A 141 7.58 -2.13 -21.22
CA THR A 141 8.57 -1.42 -22.06
C THR A 141 7.96 -0.27 -22.86
N VAL A 142 6.61 -0.19 -22.94
CA VAL A 142 5.89 0.83 -23.67
C VAL A 142 5.53 1.99 -22.75
N ALA A 143 5.89 3.20 -23.15
CA ALA A 143 5.71 4.39 -22.34
C ALA A 143 4.26 4.93 -22.28
N ASP A 144 3.33 4.37 -23.07
CA ASP A 144 1.93 4.78 -23.08
C ASP A 144 1.23 4.32 -21.79
N PRO A 145 0.54 5.20 -21.04
CA PRO A 145 -0.23 4.84 -19.85
C PRO A 145 -1.56 4.16 -20.18
N THR A 146 -1.97 4.10 -21.45
CA THR A 146 -3.20 3.45 -21.91
C THR A 146 -3.04 1.93 -21.88
N LEU A 147 -4.03 1.24 -21.32
CA LEU A 147 -4.01 -0.20 -21.13
C LEU A 147 -4.96 -0.89 -22.12
N THR A 148 -4.61 -2.11 -22.46
CA THR A 148 -5.49 -2.98 -23.27
C THR A 148 -6.48 -3.68 -22.36
N ARG A 149 -7.78 -3.56 -22.63
CA ARG A 149 -8.82 -4.34 -21.96
C ARG A 149 -8.74 -5.80 -22.37
N ILE A 150 -8.75 -6.70 -21.39
CA ILE A 150 -8.69 -8.16 -21.58
C ILE A 150 -9.81 -8.87 -20.82
N GLY A 151 -10.01 -10.14 -21.14
CA GLY A 151 -11.12 -10.95 -20.62
C GLY A 151 -12.46 -10.62 -21.31
N ASN A 152 -13.53 -10.68 -20.55
CA ASN A 152 -14.88 -10.46 -21.11
C ASN A 152 -15.19 -8.97 -21.32
N LEU A 153 -15.18 -8.52 -22.57
CA LEU A 153 -15.46 -7.13 -22.94
C LEU A 153 -16.89 -6.67 -22.59
N THR A 154 -17.84 -7.59 -22.45
CA THR A 154 -19.20 -7.23 -22.00
C THR A 154 -19.17 -6.80 -20.53
N LEU A 155 -18.30 -7.42 -19.71
CA LEU A 155 -18.14 -7.03 -18.31
C LEU A 155 -17.45 -5.66 -18.18
N HIS A 156 -16.60 -5.26 -19.12
CA HIS A 156 -16.04 -3.90 -19.16
C HIS A 156 -17.11 -2.83 -19.47
N ARG A 157 -18.23 -3.19 -20.10
CA ARG A 157 -19.37 -2.25 -20.33
C ARG A 157 -20.30 -2.22 -19.12
N SER A 158 -20.58 -3.37 -18.52
CA SER A 158 -21.53 -3.49 -17.40
C SER A 158 -20.90 -3.21 -16.03
N LEU A 159 -19.57 -3.38 -15.90
CA LEU A 159 -18.78 -3.16 -14.69
C LEU A 159 -19.42 -3.80 -13.44
N PRO A 160 -19.65 -5.13 -13.41
CA PRO A 160 -20.51 -5.77 -12.42
C PRO A 160 -19.98 -5.64 -10.97
N ILE A 161 -18.73 -5.32 -10.77
CA ILE A 161 -18.15 -5.05 -9.44
C ILE A 161 -18.28 -3.55 -9.15
N GLN A 162 -17.76 -2.68 -10.01
CA GLN A 162 -17.75 -1.24 -9.81
C GLN A 162 -19.15 -0.64 -9.71
N SER A 163 -20.12 -1.13 -10.51
CA SER A 163 -21.52 -0.65 -10.48
C SER A 163 -22.24 -0.98 -9.16
N GLN A 164 -21.71 -1.86 -8.34
CA GLN A 164 -22.26 -2.20 -7.02
C GLN A 164 -21.71 -1.33 -5.89
N LEU A 165 -20.73 -0.46 -6.14
CA LEU A 165 -20.28 0.49 -5.13
C LEU A 165 -21.41 1.50 -4.85
N LYS A 166 -21.84 1.58 -3.58
CA LYS A 166 -23.02 2.39 -3.17
C LYS A 166 -22.72 3.14 -1.89
N GLY A 167 -23.13 4.42 -1.88
CA GLY A 167 -23.14 5.22 -0.65
C GLY A 167 -24.18 4.70 0.34
N CYS A 168 -23.81 4.66 1.61
CA CYS A 168 -24.67 4.28 2.71
C CYS A 168 -24.28 5.04 3.99
N VAL A 169 -25.18 5.02 4.97
CA VAL A 169 -24.90 5.41 6.36
C VAL A 169 -24.93 4.14 7.19
N ALA A 170 -23.89 3.93 7.99
CA ALA A 170 -23.68 2.69 8.72
C ALA A 170 -23.14 2.89 10.12
N ASN A 171 -23.44 1.96 11.02
CA ASN A 171 -22.84 1.83 12.33
C ASN A 171 -22.00 0.55 12.40
N GLY A 172 -20.67 0.71 12.50
CA GLY A 172 -19.77 -0.42 12.38
C GLY A 172 -19.94 -1.14 11.03
N GLY A 173 -20.14 -2.46 11.04
CA GLY A 173 -20.37 -3.26 9.85
C GLY A 173 -21.85 -3.38 9.41
N THR A 174 -22.77 -2.63 10.04
CA THR A 174 -24.22 -2.72 9.76
C THR A 174 -24.71 -1.49 9.03
N ILE A 175 -25.34 -1.66 7.87
CA ILE A 175 -25.91 -0.59 7.06
C ILE A 175 -27.26 -0.17 7.66
N ASN A 176 -27.41 1.11 7.99
CA ASN A 176 -28.69 1.69 8.46
C ASN A 176 -29.60 2.03 7.29
N TYR A 177 -29.07 2.67 6.25
CA TYR A 177 -29.76 2.93 5.00
C TYR A 177 -28.79 3.26 3.87
N TYR A 178 -29.25 3.04 2.64
CA TYR A 178 -28.54 3.49 1.44
C TYR A 178 -28.89 4.94 1.09
N LEU A 179 -27.91 5.65 0.56
CA LEU A 179 -28.04 6.98 0.01
C LEU A 179 -28.63 6.92 -1.41
N ASN A 180 -29.23 8.03 -1.83
CA ASN A 180 -29.73 8.17 -3.19
C ASN A 180 -28.55 8.13 -4.17
N PRO A 181 -28.58 7.32 -5.23
CA PRO A 181 -27.47 7.18 -6.15
C PRO A 181 -27.08 8.47 -6.89
N ASP A 182 -28.00 9.44 -7.00
CA ASP A 182 -27.78 10.68 -7.74
C ASP A 182 -27.46 11.89 -6.82
N ASP A 183 -27.84 11.80 -5.54
CA ASP A 183 -27.73 12.93 -4.60
C ASP A 183 -27.71 12.43 -3.15
N TRP A 184 -26.56 12.46 -2.52
CA TRP A 184 -26.40 11.98 -1.14
C TRP A 184 -27.02 12.86 -0.04
N SER A 185 -27.57 14.04 -0.39
CA SER A 185 -28.42 14.77 0.54
C SER A 185 -29.74 14.02 0.84
N LYS A 186 -30.03 12.94 0.12
CA LYS A 186 -31.22 12.12 0.23
C LYS A 186 -30.88 10.65 0.50
N LYS A 187 -31.79 9.97 1.16
CA LYS A 187 -31.82 8.51 1.25
C LYS A 187 -32.32 7.93 -0.08
N LYS A 188 -32.13 6.62 -0.29
CA LYS A 188 -32.60 5.91 -1.49
C LYS A 188 -34.10 6.08 -1.76
N ASP A 189 -34.90 6.26 -0.72
CA ASP A 189 -36.36 6.50 -0.83
C ASP A 189 -36.73 7.96 -1.13
N GLY A 190 -35.74 8.86 -1.28
CA GLY A 190 -35.93 10.27 -1.57
C GLY A 190 -36.10 11.18 -0.34
N THR A 191 -36.20 10.63 0.85
CA THR A 191 -36.26 11.41 2.10
C THR A 191 -34.87 12.00 2.42
N PRO A 192 -34.77 13.11 3.20
CA PRO A 192 -33.51 13.70 3.58
C PRO A 192 -32.59 12.70 4.32
N SER A 193 -31.33 12.66 3.94
CA SER A 193 -30.30 11.90 4.66
C SER A 193 -29.72 12.71 5.82
N VAL A 194 -29.18 12.03 6.83
CA VAL A 194 -28.46 12.63 7.95
C VAL A 194 -27.02 12.14 7.86
N LEU A 195 -26.09 13.05 7.52
CA LEU A 195 -24.68 12.73 7.26
C LEU A 195 -23.74 13.27 8.33
N ASP A 196 -24.28 13.88 9.40
CA ASP A 196 -23.52 14.59 10.44
C ASP A 196 -22.96 13.68 11.55
N GLY A 197 -23.19 12.37 11.43
CA GLY A 197 -22.77 11.37 12.41
C GLY A 197 -23.88 10.91 13.35
N THR A 198 -25.05 11.58 13.36
CA THR A 198 -26.18 11.19 14.21
C THR A 198 -26.74 9.82 13.84
N ASP A 199 -26.89 9.56 12.54
CA ASP A 199 -27.40 8.28 12.04
C ASP A 199 -26.27 7.25 11.80
N GLY A 200 -25.02 7.64 11.98
CA GLY A 200 -23.84 6.79 11.70
C GLY A 200 -22.81 7.45 10.80
N THR A 201 -21.84 6.69 10.32
CA THR A 201 -20.79 7.16 9.41
C THR A 201 -21.17 6.94 7.96
N VAL A 202 -20.74 7.88 7.09
CA VAL A 202 -20.98 7.81 5.64
C VAL A 202 -19.94 6.89 5.01
N ARG A 203 -20.40 5.83 4.38
CA ARG A 203 -19.57 4.75 3.82
C ARG A 203 -19.90 4.49 2.37
N VAL A 204 -18.95 3.85 1.67
CA VAL A 204 -19.21 3.17 0.41
C VAL A 204 -19.17 1.67 0.68
N GLU A 205 -20.28 0.99 0.35
CA GLU A 205 -20.32 -0.47 0.30
C GLU A 205 -19.53 -0.97 -0.90
N VAL A 206 -18.59 -1.87 -0.65
CA VAL A 206 -17.81 -2.59 -1.65
C VAL A 206 -18.27 -4.03 -1.66
N PRO A 207 -18.70 -4.59 -2.82
CA PRO A 207 -19.10 -5.99 -2.90
C PRO A 207 -17.89 -6.92 -2.75
N ARG A 208 -18.13 -8.20 -2.42
CA ARG A 208 -17.10 -9.23 -2.54
C ARG A 208 -16.73 -9.41 -4.01
N PHE A 209 -15.44 -9.53 -4.27
CA PHE A 209 -14.92 -9.90 -5.58
C PHE A 209 -13.57 -10.60 -5.45
N TYR A 210 -13.02 -11.04 -6.55
CA TYR A 210 -11.76 -11.76 -6.60
C TYR A 210 -10.81 -11.07 -7.58
N GLY A 211 -9.52 -11.07 -7.26
CA GLY A 211 -8.49 -10.46 -8.08
C GLY A 211 -7.31 -11.41 -8.33
N LYS A 212 -6.73 -11.30 -9.51
CA LYS A 212 -5.55 -12.06 -9.93
C LYS A 212 -4.70 -11.23 -10.86
N SER A 213 -3.39 -11.44 -10.82
CA SER A 213 -2.46 -10.78 -11.73
C SER A 213 -1.38 -11.75 -12.20
N GLY A 214 -0.67 -11.35 -13.22
CA GLY A 214 0.43 -12.16 -13.72
C GLY A 214 1.38 -11.39 -14.62
N VAL A 215 2.52 -12.04 -14.86
CA VAL A 215 3.63 -11.53 -15.65
C VAL A 215 4.03 -12.58 -16.68
N ALA A 216 4.13 -12.18 -17.94
CA ALA A 216 4.58 -13.01 -19.04
C ALA A 216 5.58 -12.24 -19.92
N GLY A 217 6.87 -12.39 -19.66
CA GLY A 217 7.91 -11.58 -20.28
C GLY A 217 7.77 -10.09 -19.93
N THR A 218 7.60 -9.23 -20.94
CA THR A 218 7.34 -7.79 -20.74
C THR A 218 5.87 -7.48 -20.45
N LYS A 219 4.98 -8.43 -20.70
CA LYS A 219 3.54 -8.27 -20.45
C LYS A 219 3.19 -8.39 -18.98
N ARG A 220 2.31 -7.54 -18.54
CA ARG A 220 1.70 -7.47 -17.20
C ARG A 220 0.21 -7.46 -17.37
N TRP A 221 -0.51 -8.15 -16.50
CA TRP A 221 -1.97 -8.12 -16.54
C TRP A 221 -2.56 -8.22 -15.14
N VAL A 222 -3.74 -7.64 -14.97
CA VAL A 222 -4.57 -7.73 -13.77
C VAL A 222 -6.00 -7.98 -14.19
N LYS A 223 -6.64 -8.95 -13.56
CA LYS A 223 -8.06 -9.31 -13.79
C LYS A 223 -8.83 -9.31 -12.47
N ILE A 224 -10.11 -9.02 -12.56
CA ILE A 224 -11.06 -9.14 -11.45
C ILE A 224 -12.24 -10.02 -11.88
N SER A 225 -12.91 -10.66 -10.90
CA SER A 225 -14.05 -11.55 -11.14
C SER A 225 -15.06 -11.44 -9.99
N THR A 226 -16.34 -11.64 -10.32
CA THR A 226 -17.43 -11.73 -9.33
C THR A 226 -17.49 -13.09 -8.64
N VAL A 227 -16.80 -14.10 -9.17
CA VAL A 227 -16.75 -15.48 -8.64
C VAL A 227 -15.31 -15.92 -8.42
N CYS A 228 -15.10 -16.83 -7.47
CA CYS A 228 -13.83 -17.54 -7.32
C CYS A 228 -13.69 -18.56 -8.47
N ILE A 229 -12.68 -18.40 -9.30
CA ILE A 229 -12.44 -19.27 -10.45
C ILE A 229 -11.58 -20.48 -10.03
N ASP A 230 -10.54 -20.19 -9.25
CA ASP A 230 -9.67 -21.19 -8.61
C ASP A 230 -9.00 -20.59 -7.35
N ASP A 231 -8.21 -21.40 -6.65
CA ASP A 231 -7.54 -21.05 -5.39
C ASP A 231 -6.40 -20.04 -5.54
N THR A 232 -6.02 -19.68 -6.77
CA THR A 232 -5.00 -18.65 -7.05
C THR A 232 -5.59 -17.23 -7.11
N TRP A 233 -6.93 -17.10 -7.10
CA TRP A 233 -7.61 -15.81 -7.05
C TRP A 233 -7.70 -15.30 -5.61
N THR A 234 -7.22 -14.08 -5.39
CA THR A 234 -7.30 -13.42 -4.07
C THR A 234 -8.73 -12.94 -3.81
N GLU A 235 -9.34 -13.36 -2.72
CA GLU A 235 -10.64 -12.85 -2.29
C GLU A 235 -10.51 -11.46 -1.67
N ILE A 236 -11.30 -10.51 -2.14
CA ILE A 236 -11.53 -9.22 -1.52
C ILE A 236 -12.93 -9.27 -0.89
N PRO A 237 -13.04 -9.35 0.45
CA PRO A 237 -14.32 -9.51 1.11
C PRO A 237 -15.22 -8.28 0.95
N ALA A 238 -16.53 -8.47 1.10
CA ALA A 238 -17.47 -7.35 1.16
C ALA A 238 -17.17 -6.48 2.39
N MET A 239 -17.15 -5.15 2.20
CA MET A 239 -16.81 -4.21 3.28
C MET A 239 -17.43 -2.83 3.08
N LEU A 240 -17.40 -2.06 4.14
CA LEU A 240 -17.77 -0.65 4.18
C LEU A 240 -16.51 0.17 4.38
N ILE A 241 -16.19 1.09 3.46
CA ILE A 241 -15.03 1.98 3.56
C ILE A 241 -15.53 3.42 3.65
N ASP A 242 -14.85 4.27 4.42
CA ASP A 242 -15.14 5.69 4.54
C ASP A 242 -15.29 6.35 3.16
N ALA A 243 -16.42 7.01 2.94
CA ALA A 243 -16.66 7.77 1.71
C ALA A 243 -15.76 9.01 1.62
N TYR A 244 -15.53 9.66 2.74
CA TYR A 244 -14.60 10.77 2.90
C TYR A 244 -13.34 10.30 3.63
N ARG A 245 -12.26 11.08 3.58
CA ARG A 245 -11.18 10.91 4.56
C ARG A 245 -11.71 11.24 5.94
N SER A 246 -11.34 10.45 6.94
CA SER A 246 -11.93 10.55 8.27
C SER A 246 -11.64 11.90 8.93
N THR A 247 -12.66 12.56 9.44
CA THR A 247 -12.53 13.70 10.36
C THR A 247 -12.44 13.22 11.81
N ALA A 248 -12.16 14.15 12.74
CA ALA A 248 -12.18 13.84 14.17
C ALA A 248 -13.59 14.00 14.73
N ASP A 249 -14.03 13.06 15.56
CA ASP A 249 -15.14 13.25 16.51
C ASP A 249 -14.53 13.37 17.91
N ASN A 250 -14.54 14.60 18.44
CA ASN A 250 -14.05 14.95 19.78
C ASN A 250 -15.20 15.26 20.75
N THR A 251 -16.41 14.81 20.47
CA THR A 251 -17.56 14.97 21.39
C THR A 251 -17.27 14.36 22.75
N VAL A 252 -16.49 13.28 22.79
CA VAL A 252 -15.93 12.69 24.01
C VAL A 252 -14.40 12.78 23.95
N THR A 253 -13.85 13.81 24.60
CA THR A 253 -12.41 14.12 24.55
C THR A 253 -11.50 12.99 25.06
N ALA A 254 -11.99 12.16 25.98
CA ALA A 254 -11.24 11.02 26.52
C ALA A 254 -11.11 9.85 25.52
N THR A 255 -12.04 9.74 24.58
CA THR A 255 -12.10 8.68 23.57
C THR A 255 -12.44 9.27 22.20
N PRO A 256 -11.55 10.09 21.62
CA PRO A 256 -11.78 10.68 20.31
C PRO A 256 -11.86 9.57 19.25
N LYS A 257 -12.57 9.85 18.15
CA LYS A 257 -12.82 8.88 17.08
C LYS A 257 -12.43 9.44 15.72
N LEU A 258 -12.07 8.55 14.79
CA LEU A 258 -12.03 8.84 13.36
C LEU A 258 -13.36 8.42 12.74
N VAL A 259 -14.02 9.37 12.07
CA VAL A 259 -15.35 9.15 11.47
C VAL A 259 -15.44 9.82 10.10
N SER A 260 -16.23 9.25 9.20
CA SER A 260 -16.52 9.81 7.88
C SER A 260 -17.91 10.46 7.92
N VAL A 261 -17.96 11.77 8.18
CA VAL A 261 -19.21 12.52 8.37
C VAL A 261 -19.12 13.92 7.76
N VAL A 262 -20.26 14.55 7.50
CA VAL A 262 -20.40 15.96 7.11
C VAL A 262 -20.85 16.75 8.32
N ASN A 263 -19.91 17.21 9.12
CA ASN A 263 -20.22 17.93 10.37
C ASN A 263 -19.17 19.02 10.60
N THR A 264 -19.61 20.26 10.59
CA THR A 264 -18.76 21.46 10.73
C THR A 264 -18.81 22.09 12.11
N THR A 265 -19.32 21.39 13.13
CA THR A 265 -19.27 21.88 14.51
C THR A 265 -17.85 21.77 15.09
N ALA A 266 -17.58 22.50 16.16
CA ALA A 266 -16.26 22.55 16.79
C ALA A 266 -15.74 21.19 17.27
N ALA A 267 -16.61 20.24 17.59
CA ALA A 267 -16.23 18.87 17.94
C ALA A 267 -15.65 18.10 16.77
N PHE A 268 -16.01 18.45 15.54
CA PHE A 268 -15.58 17.80 14.29
C PHE A 268 -14.52 18.62 13.54
N ARG A 269 -13.62 19.24 14.28
CA ARG A 269 -12.51 19.99 13.69
C ARG A 269 -11.39 19.03 13.27
N GLY A 270 -11.14 19.01 11.99
CA GLY A 270 -10.04 18.26 11.38
C GLY A 270 -8.70 18.98 11.45
N GLY A 271 -7.87 18.81 10.45
CA GLY A 271 -6.58 19.45 10.34
C GLY A 271 -5.76 19.31 11.62
N GLY A 272 -5.12 20.40 12.04
CA GLY A 272 -4.41 20.53 13.32
C GLY A 272 -5.28 20.91 14.51
N ASN A 273 -6.60 20.92 14.38
CA ASN A 273 -7.56 21.33 15.41
C ASN A 273 -7.42 22.83 15.81
N ARG A 274 -7.22 23.71 14.84
CA ARG A 274 -6.95 25.13 15.06
C ARG A 274 -8.23 25.94 15.13
N THR A 275 -8.53 26.51 16.29
CA THR A 275 -9.73 27.33 16.54
C THR A 275 -9.67 28.70 15.86
N ALA A 276 -8.48 29.23 15.60
CA ALA A 276 -8.30 30.55 14.98
C ALA A 276 -8.88 30.66 13.56
N TYR A 277 -9.19 29.54 12.92
CA TYR A 277 -9.71 29.49 11.56
C TYR A 277 -11.21 29.15 11.46
N ASP A 278 -11.89 28.97 12.57
CA ASP A 278 -13.32 28.60 12.59
C ASP A 278 -14.21 29.64 11.88
N THR A 279 -13.86 30.91 11.97
CA THR A 279 -14.60 32.03 11.36
C THR A 279 -14.56 32.03 9.83
N TYR A 280 -13.71 31.24 9.22
CA TYR A 280 -13.59 31.18 7.75
C TYR A 280 -14.55 30.18 7.10
N LEU A 281 -15.33 29.41 7.86
CA LEU A 281 -16.18 28.34 7.30
C LEU A 281 -17.06 28.85 6.14
N GLU A 282 -17.73 30.00 6.31
CA GLU A 282 -18.65 30.54 5.31
C GLU A 282 -17.96 31.35 4.22
N THR A 283 -16.81 31.96 4.52
CA THR A 283 -16.16 32.90 3.60
C THR A 283 -15.00 32.30 2.83
N ASP A 284 -14.36 31.31 3.40
CA ASP A 284 -13.21 30.63 2.82
C ASP A 284 -13.06 29.21 3.40
N PRO A 285 -13.89 28.24 2.96
CA PRO A 285 -13.90 26.87 3.53
C PRO A 285 -12.58 26.13 3.36
N VAL A 286 -11.69 26.61 2.51
CA VAL A 286 -10.34 26.06 2.37
C VAL A 286 -9.46 26.40 3.58
N ARG A 287 -9.76 27.47 4.32
CA ARG A 287 -8.97 27.90 5.48
C ARG A 287 -9.43 27.33 6.81
N THR A 288 -10.70 26.99 6.96
CA THR A 288 -11.21 26.44 8.22
C THR A 288 -10.67 25.03 8.48
N ASP A 289 -10.61 24.64 9.75
CA ASP A 289 -10.41 23.22 10.12
C ASP A 289 -11.75 22.51 10.41
N LEU A 290 -12.86 23.22 10.44
CA LEU A 290 -14.19 22.67 10.71
C LEU A 290 -14.63 21.71 9.59
N GLY A 291 -15.03 20.50 9.97
CA GLY A 291 -15.52 19.47 9.04
C GLY A 291 -14.49 18.87 8.10
N LYS A 292 -13.22 19.25 8.22
CA LYS A 292 -12.14 18.68 7.38
C LYS A 292 -11.63 17.34 7.91
N PRO A 293 -10.98 16.55 7.05
CA PRO A 293 -10.23 15.37 7.47
C PRO A 293 -9.21 15.67 8.57
N ARG A 294 -9.07 14.78 9.52
CA ARG A 294 -8.06 14.88 10.57
C ARG A 294 -6.68 14.56 10.04
N THR A 295 -5.70 15.41 10.37
CA THR A 295 -4.29 15.24 10.03
C THR A 295 -3.41 15.44 11.26
N ALA A 296 -2.10 15.56 11.10
CA ALA A 296 -1.13 15.81 12.16
C ALA A 296 -1.22 14.77 13.29
N MET A 297 -1.37 13.49 12.93
CA MET A 297 -1.33 12.34 13.83
C MET A 297 -0.57 11.18 13.17
N ASN A 298 0.11 10.37 13.98
CA ASN A 298 0.75 9.15 13.49
C ASN A 298 -0.26 8.01 13.34
N ARG A 299 0.16 6.92 12.71
CA ARG A 299 -0.69 5.77 12.42
C ARG A 299 -1.19 5.06 13.68
N GLU A 300 -0.38 4.94 14.72
CA GLU A 300 -0.75 4.32 15.99
C GLU A 300 -1.90 5.07 16.69
N VAL A 301 -1.80 6.40 16.75
CA VAL A 301 -2.88 7.25 17.30
C VAL A 301 -4.13 7.13 16.43
N ALA A 302 -3.99 7.17 15.10
CA ALA A 302 -5.11 7.03 14.18
C ALA A 302 -5.80 5.66 14.32
N ARG A 303 -5.03 4.58 14.51
CA ARG A 303 -5.56 3.22 14.78
C ARG A 303 -6.37 3.20 16.07
N THR A 304 -5.86 3.81 17.14
CA THR A 304 -6.61 3.93 18.41
C THR A 304 -7.94 4.65 18.21
N TRP A 305 -7.96 5.75 17.46
CA TRP A 305 -9.20 6.50 17.19
C TRP A 305 -10.16 5.75 16.26
N ALA A 306 -9.65 4.95 15.33
CA ALA A 306 -10.47 4.05 14.52
C ALA A 306 -11.13 2.95 15.37
N ILE A 307 -10.36 2.33 16.28
CA ILE A 307 -10.85 1.33 17.24
C ILE A 307 -11.92 1.94 18.17
N ASN A 308 -11.73 3.17 18.65
CA ASN A 308 -12.74 3.90 19.44
C ASN A 308 -14.05 4.10 18.66
N ALA A 309 -13.98 4.19 17.33
CA ALA A 309 -15.15 4.25 16.44
C ALA A 309 -15.71 2.86 16.08
N GLY A 310 -15.13 1.76 16.59
CA GLY A 310 -15.50 0.39 16.23
C GLY A 310 -15.11 0.02 14.79
N SER A 311 -14.02 0.59 14.27
CA SER A 311 -13.56 0.44 12.89
C SER A 311 -12.07 0.10 12.84
N GLU A 312 -11.59 -0.31 11.67
CA GLU A 312 -10.17 -0.51 11.36
C GLU A 312 -9.68 0.58 10.41
N LEU A 313 -8.37 0.86 10.37
CA LEU A 313 -7.79 1.69 9.32
C LEU A 313 -7.73 0.92 8.00
N LEU A 314 -7.85 1.64 6.87
CA LEU A 314 -7.71 1.07 5.53
C LEU A 314 -6.30 0.50 5.34
N ASN A 315 -6.20 -0.80 5.08
CA ASN A 315 -4.93 -1.49 4.90
C ASN A 315 -4.49 -1.56 3.43
N TYR A 316 -3.24 -2.02 3.22
CA TYR A 316 -2.61 -2.08 1.91
C TYR A 316 -3.38 -2.97 0.93
N GLU A 317 -3.82 -4.16 1.36
CA GLU A 317 -4.48 -5.12 0.48
C GLU A 317 -5.78 -4.55 -0.10
N TYR A 318 -6.59 -3.90 0.74
CA TYR A 318 -7.87 -3.34 0.29
C TYR A 318 -7.68 -2.02 -0.47
N TYR A 319 -6.71 -1.17 -0.09
CA TYR A 319 -6.36 0.00 -0.89
C TYR A 319 -5.96 -0.40 -2.31
N LYS A 320 -5.05 -1.33 -2.45
CA LYS A 320 -4.52 -1.84 -3.72
C LYS A 320 -5.63 -2.26 -4.68
N TRP A 321 -6.54 -3.11 -4.20
CA TRP A 321 -7.61 -3.63 -5.05
C TRP A 321 -8.72 -2.62 -5.30
N ILE A 322 -9.16 -1.89 -4.27
CA ILE A 322 -10.37 -1.05 -4.35
C ILE A 322 -10.04 0.37 -4.82
N MET A 323 -8.99 1.01 -4.26
CA MET A 323 -8.67 2.39 -4.57
C MET A 323 -7.76 2.54 -5.79
N PHE A 324 -7.00 1.48 -6.15
CA PHE A 324 -6.09 1.51 -7.29
C PHE A 324 -6.61 0.68 -8.47
N TRP A 325 -6.78 -0.65 -8.33
CA TRP A 325 -7.09 -1.50 -9.48
C TRP A 325 -8.52 -1.34 -10.01
N LEU A 326 -9.54 -1.13 -9.19
CA LEU A 326 -10.89 -0.93 -9.71
C LEU A 326 -10.98 0.27 -10.67
N PRO A 327 -10.48 1.50 -10.33
CA PRO A 327 -10.46 2.61 -11.29
C PRO A 327 -9.59 2.32 -12.50
N VAL A 328 -8.38 1.75 -12.34
CA VAL A 328 -7.47 1.46 -13.46
C VAL A 328 -8.11 0.50 -14.47
N ILE A 329 -8.81 -0.53 -14.00
CA ILE A 329 -9.52 -1.49 -14.88
C ILE A 329 -10.72 -0.82 -15.56
N GLU A 330 -11.47 0.02 -14.87
CA GLU A 330 -12.64 0.71 -15.42
C GLU A 330 -12.26 1.64 -16.57
N TYR A 331 -11.24 2.47 -16.37
CA TYR A 331 -10.80 3.46 -17.36
C TYR A 331 -9.74 2.93 -18.33
N ALA A 332 -9.14 1.79 -18.04
CA ALA A 332 -8.04 1.19 -18.80
C ALA A 332 -6.88 2.17 -19.05
N THR A 333 -6.46 2.87 -17.98
CA THR A 333 -5.32 3.78 -18.01
C THR A 333 -4.69 3.91 -16.64
N PHE A 334 -3.39 4.19 -16.59
CA PHE A 334 -2.71 4.62 -15.37
C PHE A 334 -2.80 6.13 -15.14
N ASN A 335 -3.14 6.93 -16.17
CA ASN A 335 -3.26 8.38 -16.05
C ASN A 335 -4.59 8.78 -15.40
N MET A 336 -4.75 8.48 -14.11
CA MET A 336 -5.95 8.83 -13.33
C MET A 336 -6.07 10.33 -13.05
N GLN A 337 -5.01 11.10 -13.24
CA GLN A 337 -4.98 12.56 -13.09
C GLN A 337 -5.64 13.29 -14.28
N ALA A 338 -5.78 12.61 -15.42
CA ALA A 338 -6.44 13.16 -16.59
C ALA A 338 -7.86 13.62 -16.26
N ASN A 339 -8.39 14.53 -17.05
CA ASN A 339 -9.75 15.03 -16.87
C ASN A 339 -10.77 13.90 -16.97
N PHE A 340 -11.72 13.92 -16.04
CA PHE A 340 -12.90 13.07 -16.13
C PHE A 340 -13.67 13.35 -17.42
N ASN A 341 -14.10 12.27 -18.07
CA ASN A 341 -14.96 12.32 -19.24
C ASN A 341 -16.20 11.44 -19.00
N SER A 342 -17.38 12.06 -19.04
CA SER A 342 -18.65 11.35 -18.91
C SER A 342 -19.05 10.56 -20.13
N ASP A 343 -18.49 10.87 -21.32
CA ASP A 343 -18.80 10.19 -22.56
C ASP A 343 -18.11 8.84 -22.61
N LEU A 344 -18.83 7.84 -23.07
CA LEU A 344 -18.25 6.52 -23.34
C LEU A 344 -17.55 6.53 -24.71
N THR A 345 -16.59 5.61 -24.89
CA THR A 345 -16.03 5.33 -26.23
C THR A 345 -17.11 4.78 -27.17
N SER A 346 -16.81 4.72 -28.45
CA SER A 346 -17.72 4.10 -29.48
C SER A 346 -18.08 2.65 -29.15
N GLU A 347 -17.20 1.95 -28.42
CA GLU A 347 -17.38 0.56 -27.94
C GLU A 347 -18.17 0.48 -26.63
N GLY A 348 -18.50 1.62 -26.00
CA GLY A 348 -19.25 1.69 -24.75
C GLY A 348 -18.41 1.55 -23.49
N PHE A 349 -17.13 1.94 -23.53
CA PHE A 349 -16.22 1.90 -22.38
C PHE A 349 -16.02 3.27 -21.78
N HIS A 350 -15.76 3.32 -20.45
CA HIS A 350 -15.32 4.52 -19.77
C HIS A 350 -13.95 4.97 -20.28
N GLN A 351 -13.71 6.27 -20.31
CA GLN A 351 -12.48 6.89 -20.80
C GLN A 351 -12.12 8.13 -20.01
N GLY A 352 -10.92 8.67 -20.21
CA GLY A 352 -10.37 9.78 -19.43
C GLY A 352 -9.78 9.32 -18.09
N GLY A 353 -9.74 10.21 -17.13
CA GLY A 353 -9.28 9.97 -15.77
C GLY A 353 -10.34 10.34 -14.74
N LEU A 354 -9.90 10.62 -13.51
CA LEU A 354 -10.79 10.94 -12.38
C LEU A 354 -10.78 12.44 -12.04
N GLY A 355 -9.87 13.23 -12.59
CA GLY A 355 -9.65 14.62 -12.22
C GLY A 355 -10.41 15.62 -13.09
N ALA A 356 -10.29 16.90 -12.71
CA ALA A 356 -10.57 18.05 -13.56
C ALA A 356 -9.25 18.83 -13.78
N GLY A 357 -8.19 18.09 -14.14
CA GLY A 357 -6.82 18.50 -13.95
C GLY A 357 -6.33 18.20 -12.53
N VAL A 358 -5.09 18.51 -12.24
CA VAL A 358 -4.45 18.23 -10.95
C VAL A 358 -4.50 19.47 -10.07
N THR A 359 -4.87 19.32 -8.81
CA THR A 359 -4.69 20.38 -7.82
C THR A 359 -3.19 20.61 -7.62
N ASN A 360 -2.74 21.84 -7.79
CA ASN A 360 -1.35 22.24 -7.54
C ASN A 360 -1.32 23.49 -6.65
N MET A 361 -1.10 23.26 -5.36
CA MET A 361 -1.09 24.30 -4.33
C MET A 361 0.35 24.70 -3.99
N THR A 362 1.09 25.28 -4.94
CA THR A 362 2.51 25.64 -4.77
C THR A 362 2.81 26.59 -3.60
N ASN A 363 1.81 27.31 -3.10
CA ASN A 363 1.90 28.16 -1.92
C ASN A 363 0.81 27.80 -0.92
N TRP A 364 0.67 26.53 -0.66
CA TRP A 364 -0.45 25.98 0.08
C TRP A 364 -0.48 26.31 1.58
N GLU A 365 0.61 26.78 2.17
CA GLU A 365 0.61 27.37 3.50
C GLU A 365 -0.36 28.55 3.62
N PHE A 366 -0.66 29.25 2.53
CA PHE A 366 -1.76 30.22 2.48
C PHE A 366 -3.16 29.57 2.56
N TYR A 367 -3.20 28.27 2.36
CA TYR A 367 -4.41 27.47 2.40
C TYR A 367 -4.59 26.74 3.72
N ASN A 368 -4.16 27.35 4.81
CA ASN A 368 -4.27 26.78 6.13
C ASN A 368 -3.16 25.77 6.51
N GLY A 369 -1.99 25.92 5.94
CA GLY A 369 -0.80 25.21 6.40
C GLY A 369 -0.90 23.70 6.32
N TYR A 370 -0.99 23.16 5.11
CA TYR A 370 -0.80 21.74 4.88
C TYR A 370 -1.97 20.80 5.25
N TYR A 371 -3.18 21.33 5.38
CA TYR A 371 -4.35 20.50 5.68
C TYR A 371 -5.20 20.25 4.44
N SER A 372 -6.19 19.36 4.57
CA SER A 372 -7.14 19.07 3.50
C SER A 372 -7.72 20.32 2.86
N VAL A 373 -7.97 20.28 1.57
CA VAL A 373 -8.41 21.43 0.78
C VAL A 373 -9.85 21.83 1.07
N CYS A 374 -10.72 20.89 1.50
CA CYS A 374 -12.13 21.20 1.77
C CYS A 374 -12.71 20.36 2.92
N PRO A 375 -13.83 20.78 3.52
CA PRO A 375 -14.63 19.94 4.40
C PRO A 375 -15.13 18.67 3.70
N CYS A 376 -15.37 17.61 4.47
CA CYS A 376 -15.93 16.36 3.98
C CYS A 376 -17.30 16.57 3.32
N GLY A 377 -17.60 15.81 2.29
CA GLY A 377 -18.90 15.85 1.61
C GLY A 377 -19.07 16.94 0.58
N TYR A 378 -18.01 17.60 0.17
CA TYR A 378 -18.05 18.69 -0.80
C TYR A 378 -18.62 18.28 -2.17
N ALA A 379 -18.49 17.02 -2.55
CA ALA A 379 -18.97 16.48 -3.83
C ALA A 379 -20.19 15.55 -3.67
N ASN A 380 -21.02 15.71 -2.63
CA ASN A 380 -22.16 14.82 -2.38
C ASN A 380 -23.27 14.88 -3.44
N GLU A 381 -23.38 15.98 -4.18
CA GLU A 381 -24.31 16.10 -5.30
C GLU A 381 -23.96 15.17 -6.47
N LEU A 382 -22.75 14.60 -6.53
CA LEU A 382 -22.40 13.58 -7.50
C LEU A 382 -22.92 12.18 -7.14
N GLY A 383 -23.47 12.00 -5.93
CA GLY A 383 -24.02 10.71 -5.52
C GLY A 383 -23.01 9.57 -5.59
N ASN A 384 -23.41 8.45 -6.22
CA ASN A 384 -22.55 7.29 -6.47
C ASN A 384 -21.75 7.43 -7.79
N PHE A 385 -21.92 8.51 -8.54
CA PHE A 385 -21.24 8.67 -9.80
C PHE A 385 -19.79 9.08 -9.63
N THR A 386 -18.97 8.68 -10.60
CA THR A 386 -17.62 9.19 -10.77
C THR A 386 -17.68 10.56 -11.41
N GLY A 387 -16.82 11.46 -10.94
CA GLY A 387 -16.74 12.81 -11.47
C GLY A 387 -15.66 13.63 -10.80
N ALA A 388 -15.59 14.89 -11.16
CA ALA A 388 -14.72 15.84 -10.51
C ALA A 388 -15.47 17.16 -10.29
N LYS A 389 -15.28 17.74 -9.12
CA LYS A 389 -15.80 19.06 -8.78
C LYS A 389 -14.65 20.05 -8.71
N VAL A 390 -14.81 21.18 -9.40
CA VAL A 390 -13.82 22.26 -9.34
C VAL A 390 -14.27 23.31 -8.36
N ILE A 391 -13.40 23.63 -7.39
CA ILE A 391 -13.60 24.72 -6.44
C ILE A 391 -12.85 25.94 -6.94
N PRO A 392 -13.53 26.96 -7.47
CA PRO A 392 -12.88 28.23 -7.76
C PRO A 392 -12.43 28.88 -6.45
N GLN A 393 -11.22 29.41 -6.44
CA GLN A 393 -10.66 30.07 -5.26
C GLN A 393 -10.63 31.57 -5.45
N ALA A 394 -11.20 32.33 -4.49
CA ALA A 394 -11.00 33.75 -4.43
C ALA A 394 -9.53 34.06 -4.07
N ASN A 395 -9.05 35.17 -4.55
CA ASN A 395 -7.75 35.68 -4.11
C ASN A 395 -7.77 35.89 -2.60
N TRP A 396 -6.69 35.52 -1.94
CA TRP A 396 -6.52 35.77 -0.53
C TRP A 396 -5.66 37.03 -0.33
N VAL A 397 -6.24 38.03 0.35
CA VAL A 397 -5.52 39.25 0.71
C VAL A 397 -5.26 39.23 2.21
N TYR A 398 -4.00 39.40 2.58
CA TYR A 398 -3.62 39.53 3.98
C TYR A 398 -2.62 40.68 4.15
N GLU A 399 -2.66 41.30 5.31
CA GLU A 399 -1.65 42.28 5.68
C GLU A 399 -0.38 41.55 6.13
N SER A 400 0.69 41.70 5.40
CA SER A 400 2.00 41.24 5.81
C SER A 400 2.66 42.31 6.65
N THR A 401 2.83 42.03 7.93
CA THR A 401 3.58 42.89 8.84
C THR A 401 5.07 42.79 8.54
N GLY A 402 5.75 43.91 8.49
CA GLY A 402 7.20 43.93 8.44
C GLY A 402 7.82 43.22 9.65
N LEU A 403 9.08 42.82 9.52
CA LEU A 403 9.80 42.09 10.56
C LEU A 403 9.90 42.95 11.84
N THR A 404 9.21 42.55 12.89
CA THR A 404 9.16 43.30 14.16
C THR A 404 9.79 42.56 15.33
N ASN A 405 10.08 41.28 15.19
CA ASN A 405 10.63 40.46 16.27
C ASN A 405 11.69 39.48 15.76
N MET A 406 12.94 39.78 16.01
CA MET A 406 14.08 38.95 15.67
C MET A 406 14.32 37.78 16.65
N ALA A 407 13.81 37.89 17.88
CA ALA A 407 14.05 36.85 18.90
C ALA A 407 13.35 35.52 18.60
N SER A 408 12.27 35.56 17.86
CA SER A 408 11.43 34.35 17.54
C SER A 408 11.95 33.52 16.37
N TYR A 409 13.06 33.91 15.72
CA TYR A 409 13.55 33.26 14.52
C TYR A 409 14.68 32.25 14.78
N SER A 410 14.84 31.34 13.83
CA SER A 410 15.85 30.26 13.93
C SER A 410 17.26 30.81 13.78
N ARG A 411 18.13 30.39 14.67
CA ARG A 411 19.57 30.65 14.67
C ARG A 411 20.31 29.34 14.52
N ASP A 412 21.33 29.31 13.67
CA ASP A 412 22.15 28.12 13.52
C ASP A 412 23.40 28.22 14.40
N ALA A 413 23.34 27.62 15.58
CA ALA A 413 24.44 27.60 16.55
C ALA A 413 25.71 26.89 16.02
N ALA A 414 25.59 26.05 15.01
CA ALA A 414 26.73 25.44 14.34
C ALA A 414 27.45 26.44 13.38
N GLN A 415 26.72 27.49 12.96
CA GLN A 415 27.26 28.51 12.02
C GLN A 415 27.72 29.78 12.73
N ALA A 416 27.13 30.14 13.88
CA ALA A 416 27.56 31.32 14.61
C ALA A 416 27.15 31.29 16.09
N ASP A 417 27.93 32.01 16.92
CA ASP A 417 27.52 32.37 18.27
C ASP A 417 26.81 33.72 18.20
N MET A 418 25.55 33.75 18.63
CA MET A 418 24.71 34.93 18.57
C MET A 418 23.64 34.99 19.66
N THR A 419 23.26 36.22 20.01
CA THR A 419 22.08 36.48 20.85
C THR A 419 21.08 37.30 20.07
N ALA A 420 19.79 37.04 20.32
CA ALA A 420 18.70 37.79 19.68
C ALA A 420 17.75 38.38 20.71
N GLU A 421 17.42 39.63 20.51
CA GLU A 421 16.40 40.39 21.23
C GLU A 421 15.26 40.72 20.24
N THR A 422 14.21 41.36 20.72
CA THR A 422 13.04 41.67 19.90
C THR A 422 13.37 42.39 18.61
N ASN A 423 14.25 43.37 18.68
CA ASN A 423 14.58 44.25 17.54
C ASN A 423 16.00 44.13 17.02
N LYS A 424 16.82 43.26 17.58
CA LYS A 424 18.22 43.12 17.14
C LYS A 424 18.76 41.70 17.32
N VAL A 425 19.78 41.38 16.56
CA VAL A 425 20.66 40.19 16.70
C VAL A 425 22.09 40.68 16.85
N THR A 426 22.80 40.12 17.82
CA THR A 426 24.24 40.35 18.01
C THR A 426 24.99 39.06 17.69
N ILE A 427 25.95 39.11 16.76
CA ILE A 427 26.78 38.01 16.34
C ILE A 427 28.18 38.24 16.89
N THR A 428 28.68 37.28 17.69
CA THR A 428 29.98 37.39 18.37
C THR A 428 31.08 36.54 17.73
N ASN A 429 30.67 35.51 16.98
CA ASN A 429 31.62 34.65 16.28
C ASN A 429 30.92 33.94 15.12
N VAL A 430 31.51 33.91 13.93
CA VAL A 430 31.03 33.21 12.76
C VAL A 430 31.88 31.95 12.58
N LYS A 431 31.23 30.78 12.57
CA LYS A 431 31.87 29.46 12.47
C LYS A 431 31.82 28.88 11.07
N GLY A 432 30.86 29.31 10.23
CA GLY A 432 30.68 28.79 8.88
C GLY A 432 29.99 29.77 7.95
N THR A 433 30.24 29.61 6.64
CA THR A 433 29.74 30.51 5.57
C THR A 433 28.75 29.85 4.62
N ASN A 434 28.53 28.51 4.74
CA ASN A 434 27.78 27.75 3.76
C ASN A 434 26.25 27.70 4.02
N ARG A 435 25.80 28.11 5.20
CA ARG A 435 24.39 28.12 5.61
C ARG A 435 24.04 29.49 6.23
N TYR A 436 22.73 29.62 6.52
CA TYR A 436 22.25 30.80 7.22
C TYR A 436 22.80 30.86 8.66
N LEU A 437 23.18 32.03 9.09
CA LEU A 437 23.42 32.35 10.48
C LEU A 437 22.10 32.52 11.21
N TYR A 438 21.16 33.15 10.53
CA TYR A 438 19.88 33.59 11.01
C TYR A 438 18.82 33.38 9.92
N ARG A 439 17.68 32.80 10.27
CA ARG A 439 16.62 32.43 9.34
C ARG A 439 15.24 32.68 9.93
N THR A 440 14.35 33.21 9.12
CA THR A 440 12.92 33.30 9.42
C THR A 440 12.11 32.75 8.25
N TRP A 441 11.00 32.11 8.59
CA TRP A 441 9.96 31.77 7.64
C TRP A 441 8.83 32.79 7.80
N GLY A 442 8.27 33.27 6.73
CA GLY A 442 7.07 34.08 6.82
C GLY A 442 6.71 34.78 5.53
N TYR A 443 5.47 35.21 5.47
CA TYR A 443 4.88 35.99 4.38
C TYR A 443 5.08 37.47 4.58
N GLN A 444 6.18 37.87 5.15
CA GLN A 444 6.45 39.26 5.38
C GLN A 444 6.98 39.85 4.07
N ASN A 445 6.10 40.51 3.36
CA ASN A 445 6.45 41.22 2.17
C ASN A 445 6.53 42.69 2.52
N GLY A 446 7.47 43.37 1.97
CA GLY A 446 7.70 44.77 2.20
C GLY A 446 9.16 45.06 2.48
N SER A 447 9.48 46.33 2.50
CA SER A 447 10.81 46.79 2.80
C SER A 447 11.06 46.75 4.30
N THR A 448 12.17 46.15 4.70
CA THR A 448 12.69 46.25 6.06
C THR A 448 14.03 47.01 5.99
N VAL A 449 14.13 48.06 6.75
CA VAL A 449 15.39 48.80 6.91
C VAL A 449 16.11 48.23 8.12
N TYR A 450 17.27 47.66 7.90
CA TYR A 450 18.17 47.20 8.95
C TYR A 450 19.28 48.18 9.14
N THR A 451 19.69 48.39 10.37
CA THR A 451 20.97 49.03 10.69
C THR A 451 21.96 47.92 11.03
N VAL A 452 23.05 47.85 10.31
CA VAL A 452 24.16 46.95 10.57
C VAL A 452 25.34 47.76 11.14
N SER A 453 25.97 47.25 12.19
CA SER A 453 27.13 47.85 12.81
C SER A 453 28.12 46.80 13.28
N GLY A 454 29.42 47.19 13.35
CA GLY A 454 30.48 46.33 13.82
C GLY A 454 31.15 45.48 12.72
N LEU A 455 30.89 45.74 11.45
CA LEU A 455 31.58 45.11 10.33
C LEU A 455 33.02 45.64 10.22
N ALA A 456 33.99 44.77 10.18
CA ALA A 456 35.37 45.09 9.85
C ALA A 456 35.60 44.99 8.32
N GLU A 457 36.67 45.55 7.83
CA GLU A 457 37.07 45.46 6.41
C GLU A 457 37.17 43.97 5.98
N GLY A 458 36.52 43.62 4.87
CA GLY A 458 36.44 42.24 4.36
C GLY A 458 35.42 41.35 5.03
N GLN A 459 34.61 41.87 5.95
CA GLN A 459 33.49 41.17 6.54
C GLN A 459 32.19 41.59 5.86
N ASP A 460 31.54 40.64 5.19
CA ASP A 460 30.25 40.89 4.54
C ASP A 460 29.12 40.09 5.14
N LEU A 461 27.94 40.70 5.23
CA LEU A 461 26.68 40.02 5.50
C LEU A 461 25.85 39.96 4.22
N ILE A 462 25.29 38.78 3.94
CA ILE A 462 24.51 38.52 2.74
C ILE A 462 23.08 38.22 3.14
N PHE A 463 22.17 39.12 2.74
CA PHE A 463 20.73 38.92 2.88
C PHE A 463 20.23 38.19 1.63
N TYR A 464 19.56 37.05 1.83
CA TYR A 464 19.11 36.22 0.70
C TYR A 464 17.82 35.49 1.02
N THR A 465 17.15 35.01 -0.05
CA THR A 465 15.95 34.19 0.03
C THR A 465 16.08 33.00 -0.95
N GLY A 466 15.89 31.79 -0.50
CA GLY A 466 16.15 30.61 -1.32
C GLY A 466 17.57 30.61 -1.84
N SER A 467 17.77 30.78 -3.15
CA SER A 467 19.09 30.93 -3.81
C SER A 467 19.42 32.36 -4.22
N THR A 468 18.49 33.31 -4.03
CA THR A 468 18.63 34.71 -4.55
C THR A 468 19.21 35.62 -3.49
N THR A 469 20.34 36.23 -3.77
CA THR A 469 20.93 37.32 -2.97
C THR A 469 20.14 38.61 -3.19
N LEU A 470 19.66 39.21 -2.10
CA LEU A 470 18.92 40.48 -2.11
C LEU A 470 19.84 41.65 -1.87
N ALA A 471 20.80 41.51 -0.95
CA ALA A 471 21.82 42.51 -0.69
C ALA A 471 23.07 41.89 -0.09
N THR A 472 24.22 42.50 -0.36
CA THR A 472 25.48 42.25 0.35
C THR A 472 25.87 43.52 1.06
N VAL A 473 26.03 43.46 2.38
CA VAL A 473 26.40 44.61 3.23
C VAL A 473 27.88 44.46 3.59
N THR A 474 28.69 45.39 3.15
CA THR A 474 30.14 45.37 3.26
C THR A 474 30.69 46.40 4.24
N SER A 475 29.83 47.22 4.83
CA SER A 475 30.18 48.27 5.80
C SER A 475 28.99 48.61 6.72
N ASP A 476 29.30 49.22 7.83
CA ASP A 476 28.29 49.69 8.78
C ASP A 476 27.34 50.71 8.11
N GLY A 477 26.08 50.64 8.47
CA GLY A 477 25.07 51.55 7.94
C GLY A 477 23.68 50.94 7.85
N ASP A 478 22.78 51.70 7.25
CA ASP A 478 21.41 51.23 6.97
C ASP A 478 21.37 50.49 5.62
N VAL A 479 20.66 49.37 5.60
CA VAL A 479 20.37 48.63 4.38
C VAL A 479 18.88 48.41 4.30
N THR A 480 18.28 48.69 3.15
CA THR A 480 16.90 48.39 2.85
C THR A 480 16.85 47.06 2.12
N ILE A 481 16.10 46.13 2.67
CA ILE A 481 15.86 44.82 2.05
C ILE A 481 14.39 44.73 1.61
N ASP A 482 14.18 44.66 0.31
CA ASP A 482 12.88 44.42 -0.29
C ASP A 482 12.65 42.92 -0.38
N TRP A 483 11.91 42.39 0.58
CA TRP A 483 11.58 40.97 0.60
C TRP A 483 10.58 40.66 -0.52
N PRO A 484 10.77 39.52 -1.26
CA PRO A 484 9.88 39.17 -2.36
C PRO A 484 8.42 39.06 -1.94
N THR A 485 7.53 39.58 -2.75
CA THR A 485 6.09 39.45 -2.63
C THR A 485 5.63 38.14 -3.26
N ASN A 486 4.57 37.54 -2.71
CA ASN A 486 3.87 36.35 -3.25
C ASN A 486 4.58 34.99 -3.11
N VAL A 487 5.65 34.89 -2.33
CA VAL A 487 6.30 33.58 -2.09
C VAL A 487 6.52 33.41 -0.60
N LEU A 488 6.16 32.25 -0.08
CA LEU A 488 6.73 31.77 1.16
C LEU A 488 8.21 31.51 0.91
N SER A 489 9.07 32.35 1.40
CA SER A 489 10.49 32.16 1.23
C SER A 489 11.23 32.29 2.55
N ASP A 490 12.27 31.49 2.66
CA ASP A 490 13.28 31.70 3.68
C ASP A 490 13.87 33.09 3.54
N ARG A 491 13.90 33.81 4.65
CA ARG A 491 14.67 35.06 4.78
C ARG A 491 15.87 34.74 5.59
N CYS A 492 16.99 34.79 4.94
CA CYS A 492 18.22 34.30 5.51
C CYS A 492 19.28 35.39 5.51
N ILE A 493 20.11 35.35 6.54
CA ILE A 493 21.36 36.14 6.60
C ILE A 493 22.49 35.13 6.74
N LYS A 494 23.49 35.24 5.89
CA LYS A 494 24.76 34.52 5.99
C LYS A 494 25.92 35.49 5.92
N SER A 495 27.13 35.02 6.20
CA SER A 495 28.36 35.80 6.12
C SER A 495 29.26 35.27 5.03
N SER A 496 30.17 36.11 4.54
CA SER A 496 31.26 35.73 3.66
C SER A 496 32.55 35.35 4.42
N PHE A 497 32.61 35.53 5.72
CA PHE A 497 33.79 35.35 6.56
C PHE A 497 33.53 34.40 7.74
N THR A 498 34.58 33.94 8.39
CA THR A 498 34.58 33.21 9.67
C THR A 498 35.48 33.89 10.69
N GLY A 499 35.20 33.68 11.97
CA GLY A 499 35.99 34.22 13.08
C GLY A 499 35.20 35.11 14.03
N SER A 500 35.91 35.60 15.06
CA SER A 500 35.32 36.48 16.08
C SER A 500 34.93 37.82 15.46
N CYS A 501 33.81 38.35 15.87
CA CYS A 501 33.26 39.63 15.44
C CYS A 501 32.41 40.22 16.57
N ASN A 502 31.87 41.41 16.34
CA ASN A 502 30.87 42.02 17.22
C ASN A 502 29.86 42.79 16.36
N ILE A 503 29.12 42.02 15.55
CA ILE A 503 28.20 42.56 14.58
C ILE A 503 26.83 42.67 15.19
N VAL A 504 26.19 43.82 15.06
CA VAL A 504 24.79 44.02 15.48
C VAL A 504 23.95 44.32 14.24
N ILE A 505 22.90 43.55 14.06
CA ILE A 505 21.87 43.78 13.05
C ILE A 505 20.59 44.16 13.79
N SER A 506 20.10 45.37 13.59
CA SER A 506 18.87 45.87 14.21
C SER A 506 17.83 46.30 13.17
N ILE A 507 16.54 46.12 13.51
CA ILE A 507 15.46 46.64 12.68
C ILE A 507 15.29 48.11 13.00
N LYS A 508 15.51 48.97 11.99
CA LYS A 508 15.28 50.42 12.07
C LYS A 508 13.82 50.75 11.78
N SER A 509 13.28 50.17 10.72
CA SER A 509 11.89 50.33 10.34
C SER A 509 11.43 49.15 9.47
N ALA A 510 10.15 48.91 9.48
CA ALA A 510 9.53 47.92 8.60
C ALA A 510 8.16 48.44 8.14
N SER A 511 7.87 48.28 6.85
CA SER A 511 6.57 48.66 6.27
C SER A 511 5.63 47.44 6.22
N ASN A 512 4.35 47.67 6.49
CA ASN A 512 3.32 46.71 6.20
C ASN A 512 2.88 46.83 4.75
N VAL A 513 2.58 45.69 4.11
CA VAL A 513 2.03 45.65 2.77
C VAL A 513 0.90 44.65 2.71
N ASN A 514 -0.11 44.97 1.92
CA ASN A 514 -1.15 43.99 1.58
C ASN A 514 -0.63 43.08 0.48
N VAL A 515 -0.63 41.78 0.75
CA VAL A 515 -0.23 40.76 -0.20
C VAL A 515 -1.47 40.08 -0.72
N THR A 516 -1.62 40.10 -2.05
CA THR A 516 -2.65 39.32 -2.73
C THR A 516 -2.06 38.04 -3.24
N VAL A 517 -2.57 36.91 -2.76
CA VAL A 517 -2.22 35.58 -3.25
C VAL A 517 -3.31 35.09 -4.18
N THR A 518 -2.95 34.90 -5.44
CA THR A 518 -3.83 34.22 -6.39
C THR A 518 -3.82 32.74 -6.10
N ARG A 519 -4.99 32.19 -5.80
CA ARG A 519 -5.13 30.76 -5.54
C ARG A 519 -5.66 30.03 -6.77
N PRO A 520 -5.03 28.91 -7.20
CA PRO A 520 -5.53 28.13 -8.31
C PRO A 520 -6.87 27.46 -7.92
N ALA A 521 -7.69 27.16 -8.91
CA ALA A 521 -8.84 26.28 -8.70
C ALA A 521 -8.37 24.91 -8.22
N MET A 522 -9.18 24.26 -7.39
CA MET A 522 -8.90 22.93 -6.85
C MET A 522 -9.85 21.90 -7.45
N SER A 523 -9.32 20.73 -7.75
CA SER A 523 -10.09 19.59 -8.23
C SER A 523 -10.35 18.62 -7.09
N ILE A 524 -11.63 18.30 -6.88
CA ILE A 524 -12.09 17.25 -5.96
C ILE A 524 -12.53 16.07 -6.79
N ALA A 525 -11.67 15.06 -6.86
CA ALA A 525 -11.97 13.81 -7.55
C ALA A 525 -12.94 12.96 -6.73
N ARG A 526 -13.94 12.38 -7.39
CA ARG A 526 -14.86 11.40 -6.79
C ARG A 526 -14.93 10.17 -7.66
N TYR A 527 -14.64 9.02 -7.07
CA TYR A 527 -14.76 7.73 -7.71
C TYR A 527 -15.83 6.90 -7.02
N ARG A 528 -16.98 6.74 -7.67
CA ARG A 528 -18.09 5.88 -7.22
C ARG A 528 -18.42 6.05 -5.72
N GLY A 529 -18.53 7.30 -5.27
CA GLY A 529 -18.80 7.67 -3.89
C GLY A 529 -17.55 7.96 -3.04
N PHE A 530 -16.37 7.53 -3.41
CA PHE A 530 -15.14 7.89 -2.70
C PHE A 530 -14.68 9.30 -3.08
N GLU A 531 -14.73 10.23 -2.13
CA GLU A 531 -14.31 11.63 -2.34
C GLU A 531 -12.81 11.78 -2.06
N ASN A 532 -12.12 12.60 -2.85
CA ASN A 532 -10.69 12.89 -2.71
C ASN A 532 -9.81 11.62 -2.67
N ILE A 533 -9.95 10.78 -3.68
CA ILE A 533 -9.23 9.50 -3.77
C ILE A 533 -7.71 9.70 -3.97
N PHE A 534 -7.28 10.83 -4.55
CA PHE A 534 -5.88 11.26 -4.69
C PHE A 534 -5.73 12.78 -4.69
N GLY A 535 -4.51 13.27 -4.44
CA GLY A 535 -4.13 14.68 -4.66
C GLY A 535 -4.65 15.70 -3.65
N ASP A 536 -5.25 15.25 -2.55
CA ASP A 536 -5.71 16.09 -1.43
C ASP A 536 -4.80 15.92 -0.21
N LEU A 537 -4.80 14.74 0.37
CA LEU A 537 -3.92 14.31 1.45
C LEU A 537 -3.29 12.97 1.10
N TRP A 538 -2.09 12.72 1.60
CA TRP A 538 -1.56 11.36 1.67
C TRP A 538 -2.51 10.45 2.43
N THR A 539 -2.74 9.25 1.94
CA THR A 539 -3.40 8.19 2.71
C THR A 539 -2.34 7.38 3.43
N ASN A 540 -2.31 7.42 4.77
CA ASN A 540 -1.45 6.54 5.54
C ASN A 540 -2.08 5.15 5.60
N ILE A 541 -1.34 4.16 5.11
CA ILE A 541 -1.82 2.80 4.90
C ILE A 541 -1.48 1.93 6.10
N GLU A 542 -2.50 1.20 6.58
CA GLU A 542 -2.34 0.22 7.66
C GLU A 542 -1.84 -1.13 7.15
N GLY A 543 -1.35 -1.95 8.09
CA GLY A 543 -0.93 -3.33 7.80
C GLY A 543 0.26 -3.42 6.85
N VAL A 544 1.10 -2.37 6.77
CA VAL A 544 2.31 -2.36 5.93
C VAL A 544 3.49 -1.76 6.68
N ILE A 545 4.65 -2.41 6.55
CA ILE A 545 5.96 -1.91 7.00
C ILE A 545 6.93 -2.06 5.85
N ILE A 546 7.73 -1.02 5.63
CA ILE A 546 8.78 -1.00 4.62
C ILE A 546 10.13 -0.84 5.31
N GLN A 547 11.15 -1.57 4.85
CA GLN A 547 12.49 -1.53 5.43
C GLN A 547 13.56 -1.70 4.37
N GLY A 548 14.51 -0.77 4.33
CA GLY A 548 15.70 -0.90 3.49
C GLY A 548 16.61 -2.03 3.97
N TYR A 549 17.36 -2.63 3.06
CA TYR A 549 18.40 -3.60 3.36
C TYR A 549 19.64 -3.35 2.50
N LYS A 550 20.80 -3.78 2.99
CA LYS A 550 22.04 -3.70 2.23
C LYS A 550 22.07 -4.80 1.18
N ASP A 551 22.54 -4.46 -0.01
CA ASP A 551 22.83 -5.46 -1.03
C ASP A 551 23.97 -6.37 -0.56
N GLU A 552 23.85 -7.66 -0.87
CA GLU A 552 24.81 -8.66 -0.42
C GLU A 552 26.25 -8.30 -0.82
N GLY A 553 27.15 -8.30 0.16
CA GLY A 553 28.57 -8.00 -0.03
C GLY A 553 28.90 -6.52 -0.26
N THR A 554 27.97 -5.60 -0.06
CA THR A 554 28.16 -4.15 -0.25
C THR A 554 27.60 -3.32 0.91
N ASP A 555 27.88 -2.01 0.89
CA ASP A 555 27.21 -1.03 1.75
C ASP A 555 26.08 -0.28 1.05
N ASN A 556 25.67 -0.71 -0.14
CA ASN A 556 24.62 -0.05 -0.91
C ASN A 556 23.23 -0.46 -0.45
N PHE A 557 22.30 0.48 -0.54
CA PHE A 557 20.87 0.28 -0.32
C PHE A 557 20.15 0.58 -1.62
N ASN A 558 20.02 -0.41 -2.50
CA ASN A 558 19.33 -0.25 -3.78
C ASN A 558 17.86 -0.66 -3.71
N TRP A 559 17.47 -1.39 -2.67
CA TRP A 559 16.15 -2.00 -2.55
C TRP A 559 15.60 -1.91 -1.13
N LYS A 560 14.28 -2.02 -1.03
CA LYS A 560 13.56 -2.18 0.24
C LYS A 560 12.64 -3.40 0.20
N ASN A 561 12.46 -4.00 1.36
CA ASN A 561 11.47 -5.03 1.62
C ASN A 561 10.14 -4.38 1.99
N VAL A 562 9.05 -4.92 1.45
CA VAL A 562 7.69 -4.52 1.78
C VAL A 562 6.98 -5.70 2.44
N TYR A 563 6.53 -5.50 3.67
CA TYR A 563 5.84 -6.50 4.49
C TYR A 563 4.40 -6.06 4.70
N THR A 564 3.44 -6.98 4.59
CA THR A 564 2.02 -6.68 4.78
C THR A 564 1.28 -7.71 5.61
N THR A 565 0.17 -7.28 6.22
CA THR A 565 -0.81 -8.14 6.89
C THR A 565 -2.20 -7.54 6.78
N THR A 566 -3.21 -8.39 6.74
CA THR A 566 -4.63 -8.02 6.85
C THR A 566 -5.22 -8.40 8.21
N ASN A 567 -4.41 -8.97 9.11
CA ASN A 567 -4.83 -9.31 10.46
C ASN A 567 -4.63 -8.11 11.40
N PRO A 568 -5.70 -7.52 11.97
CA PRO A 568 -5.57 -6.35 12.84
C PRO A 568 -4.73 -6.57 14.11
N GLU A 569 -4.63 -7.82 14.59
CA GLU A 569 -3.81 -8.15 15.77
C GLU A 569 -2.30 -8.04 15.51
N ASP A 570 -1.90 -8.05 14.23
CA ASP A 570 -0.51 -7.96 13.81
C ASP A 570 -0.13 -6.54 13.36
N TYR A 571 -1.07 -5.57 13.40
CA TYR A 571 -0.78 -4.18 13.07
C TYR A 571 0.16 -3.55 14.09
N GLY A 572 1.06 -2.71 13.64
CA GLY A 572 1.99 -2.00 14.50
C GLY A 572 3.20 -1.43 13.77
N GLU A 573 4.10 -0.85 14.56
CA GLU A 573 5.22 -0.04 14.08
C GLU A 573 6.58 -0.57 14.53
N THR A 574 6.67 -1.82 14.98
CA THR A 574 7.91 -2.39 15.54
C THR A 574 8.41 -3.59 14.75
N GLU A 575 9.66 -3.99 14.99
CA GLU A 575 10.25 -5.21 14.42
C GLU A 575 9.44 -6.47 14.80
N THR A 576 8.82 -6.47 15.98
CA THR A 576 7.99 -7.59 16.46
C THR A 576 6.73 -7.76 15.61
N GLN A 577 6.04 -6.66 15.27
CA GLN A 577 4.88 -6.71 14.39
C GLN A 577 5.32 -7.04 12.95
N LYS A 578 6.39 -6.42 12.44
CA LYS A 578 6.92 -6.75 11.11
C LYS A 578 7.21 -8.26 10.96
N ALA A 579 7.76 -8.90 12.00
CA ALA A 579 8.06 -10.34 11.97
C ALA A 579 6.83 -11.26 11.79
N LYS A 580 5.62 -10.74 12.06
CA LYS A 580 4.35 -11.45 11.82
C LYS A 580 3.76 -11.18 10.45
N MET A 581 4.28 -10.19 9.72
CA MET A 581 3.78 -9.81 8.40
C MET A 581 4.40 -10.67 7.30
N LYS A 582 3.68 -10.84 6.20
CA LYS A 582 4.18 -11.51 4.99
C LYS A 582 5.05 -10.56 4.18
N LEU A 583 6.24 -10.99 3.80
CA LEU A 583 7.05 -10.32 2.78
C LEU A 583 6.38 -10.47 1.42
N ILE A 584 5.96 -9.38 0.80
CA ILE A 584 5.29 -9.38 -0.51
C ILE A 584 6.23 -8.94 -1.64
N SER A 585 7.26 -8.15 -1.35
CA SER A 585 8.27 -7.72 -2.31
C SER A 585 9.58 -7.41 -1.62
N SER A 586 10.70 -7.72 -2.27
CA SER A 586 12.05 -7.27 -1.91
C SER A 586 12.63 -6.34 -2.98
N ARG A 587 11.78 -5.72 -3.80
CA ARG A 587 12.17 -5.01 -5.01
C ARG A 587 11.64 -3.58 -5.09
N GLU A 588 11.23 -2.96 -3.98
CA GLU A 588 11.00 -1.52 -3.99
C GLU A 588 12.33 -0.82 -4.30
N VAL A 589 12.39 -0.18 -5.46
CA VAL A 589 13.63 0.51 -5.90
C VAL A 589 13.93 1.72 -5.02
N HIS A 590 15.20 1.88 -4.62
CA HIS A 590 15.59 2.93 -3.68
C HIS A 590 16.15 4.18 -4.39
N ASN A 591 15.36 4.72 -5.31
CA ASN A 591 15.60 6.02 -5.95
C ASN A 591 14.27 6.69 -6.29
N ASP A 592 14.24 8.02 -6.17
CA ASP A 592 13.05 8.80 -6.47
C ASP A 592 12.82 8.91 -7.98
N GLY A 593 11.57 9.07 -8.40
CA GLY A 593 11.22 9.29 -9.81
C GLY A 593 9.82 8.81 -10.15
N TYR A 594 9.35 9.11 -11.36
CA TYR A 594 8.09 8.55 -11.85
C TYR A 594 8.19 7.03 -12.04
N ILE A 595 7.17 6.32 -11.61
CA ILE A 595 7.12 4.85 -11.64
C ILE A 595 7.05 4.37 -13.07
N LYS A 596 7.96 3.45 -13.42
CA LYS A 596 7.99 2.79 -14.72
C LYS A 596 7.37 1.39 -14.67
N ASP A 597 7.60 0.63 -13.59
CA ASP A 597 7.08 -0.73 -13.45
C ASP A 597 6.84 -1.08 -11.98
N PHE A 598 5.88 -1.98 -11.75
CA PHE A 598 5.56 -2.55 -10.45
C PHE A 598 6.12 -3.97 -10.33
N ASP A 599 6.52 -4.37 -9.13
CA ASP A 599 6.75 -5.76 -8.77
C ASP A 599 5.40 -6.45 -8.51
N LEU A 600 4.65 -6.67 -9.59
CA LEU A 600 3.23 -6.99 -9.61
C LEU A 600 2.86 -8.27 -8.86
N GLN A 601 3.76 -9.27 -8.84
CA GLN A 601 3.50 -10.61 -8.30
C GLN A 601 2.23 -11.25 -8.92
N THR A 602 1.69 -12.29 -8.29
CA THR A 602 0.40 -12.90 -8.70
C THR A 602 -0.81 -12.28 -7.97
N THR A 603 -0.54 -11.39 -7.03
CA THR A 603 -1.51 -10.76 -6.12
C THR A 603 -1.74 -9.28 -6.40
N GLY A 604 -1.23 -8.76 -7.53
CA GLY A 604 -1.50 -7.39 -7.99
C GLY A 604 -0.78 -6.30 -7.20
N GLU A 605 0.46 -6.57 -6.76
CA GLU A 605 1.22 -5.62 -5.93
C GLU A 605 1.55 -4.33 -6.70
N ILE A 606 1.43 -3.19 -6.02
CA ILE A 606 1.74 -1.87 -6.59
C ILE A 606 3.06 -1.31 -6.03
N VAL A 607 4.03 -2.19 -5.82
CA VAL A 607 5.35 -1.82 -5.28
C VAL A 607 6.26 -1.38 -6.45
N PRO A 608 6.76 -0.13 -6.46
CA PRO A 608 7.62 0.35 -7.52
C PRO A 608 8.94 -0.43 -7.60
N CYS A 609 9.19 -1.12 -8.70
CA CYS A 609 10.45 -1.86 -8.90
C CYS A 609 11.36 -1.24 -9.97
N ALA A 610 10.87 -0.23 -10.69
CA ALA A 610 11.66 0.57 -11.62
C ALA A 610 11.06 1.97 -11.74
N ASN A 611 11.92 2.99 -11.77
CA ASN A 611 11.59 4.37 -12.06
C ASN A 611 12.18 4.79 -13.42
N GLY A 612 11.63 5.82 -14.05
CA GLY A 612 12.04 6.30 -15.36
C GLY A 612 10.90 6.72 -16.27
N GLY A 613 9.69 6.84 -15.69
CA GLY A 613 8.52 7.39 -16.35
C GLY A 613 8.44 8.91 -16.30
N GLY A 614 7.25 9.44 -16.56
CA GLY A 614 6.86 10.84 -16.42
C GLY A 614 5.37 10.92 -16.07
N SER A 615 4.87 12.11 -15.78
CA SER A 615 3.45 12.32 -15.39
C SER A 615 2.41 11.89 -16.45
N THR A 616 2.86 11.57 -17.66
CA THR A 616 2.00 11.12 -18.78
C THR A 616 2.48 9.84 -19.42
N THR A 617 3.40 9.12 -18.78
CA THR A 617 3.99 7.89 -19.32
C THR A 617 4.03 6.79 -18.27
N TYR A 618 3.96 5.53 -18.71
CA TYR A 618 3.95 4.34 -17.85
C TYR A 618 2.87 4.44 -16.78
N MET A 619 3.24 4.44 -15.47
CA MET A 619 2.29 4.50 -14.35
C MET A 619 1.79 5.92 -14.04
N CYS A 620 2.37 6.96 -14.65
CA CYS A 620 2.08 8.39 -14.44
C CYS A 620 2.29 8.93 -13.03
N ASP A 621 2.42 8.09 -12.02
CA ASP A 621 2.52 8.42 -10.61
C ASP A 621 3.98 8.45 -10.15
N TYR A 622 4.27 9.27 -9.15
CA TYR A 622 5.64 9.44 -8.64
C TYR A 622 5.95 8.44 -7.51
N HIS A 623 7.22 8.12 -7.35
CA HIS A 623 7.77 7.34 -6.24
C HIS A 623 8.76 8.19 -5.45
N TYR A 624 8.54 8.28 -4.13
CA TYR A 624 9.41 9.01 -3.22
C TYR A 624 9.86 8.10 -2.08
N THR A 625 11.17 7.79 -2.03
CA THR A 625 11.68 6.70 -1.20
C THR A 625 12.69 7.13 -0.12
N GLY A 626 13.42 8.24 -0.28
CA GLY A 626 14.29 8.84 0.75
C GLY A 626 15.33 7.89 1.36
N GLY A 627 15.71 8.16 2.59
CA GLY A 627 16.88 7.67 3.32
C GLY A 627 17.33 6.21 3.12
N LYS A 628 18.63 6.04 2.90
CA LYS A 628 19.30 4.74 2.67
C LYS A 628 19.73 4.13 4.01
N ASP A 629 18.79 3.56 4.73
CA ASP A 629 18.99 2.95 6.04
C ASP A 629 18.05 1.77 6.29
N THR A 630 18.18 1.12 7.44
CA THR A 630 17.35 -0.02 7.86
C THR A 630 16.16 0.37 8.75
N SER A 631 15.85 1.66 8.87
CA SER A 631 14.74 2.12 9.71
C SER A 631 13.39 1.66 9.14
N LEU A 632 12.45 1.36 10.03
CA LEU A 632 11.09 1.03 9.64
C LEU A 632 10.36 2.27 9.11
N ARG A 633 9.70 2.09 7.98
CA ARG A 633 8.96 3.14 7.27
C ARG A 633 7.48 2.77 7.16
N THR A 634 6.63 3.78 7.18
CA THR A 634 5.21 3.64 6.80
C THR A 634 5.04 3.87 5.30
N LEU A 635 3.94 3.39 4.75
CA LEU A 635 3.54 3.66 3.38
C LEU A 635 2.50 4.77 3.35
N LEU A 636 2.77 5.80 2.55
CA LEU A 636 1.81 6.84 2.21
C LEU A 636 1.49 6.73 0.72
N LEU A 637 0.22 6.73 0.36
CA LEU A 637 -0.26 6.64 -1.02
C LEU A 637 -1.09 7.85 -1.43
N SER A 638 -1.29 8.04 -2.71
CA SER A 638 -2.18 9.01 -3.37
C SER A 638 -1.67 10.45 -3.53
N GLY A 639 -0.56 10.84 -2.92
CA GLY A 639 -0.08 12.21 -2.98
C GLY A 639 -0.96 13.21 -2.22
N HIS A 640 -0.50 14.45 -2.08
CA HIS A 640 -1.29 15.55 -1.51
C HIS A 640 -1.31 16.79 -2.42
N ALA A 641 -2.08 17.79 -2.08
CA ALA A 641 -2.40 18.94 -2.93
C ALA A 641 -1.19 19.76 -3.45
N TYR A 642 -0.03 19.66 -2.80
CA TYR A 642 1.21 20.33 -3.25
C TYR A 642 1.93 19.61 -4.40
N HIS A 643 1.65 18.32 -4.61
CA HIS A 643 2.40 17.50 -5.56
C HIS A 643 2.04 17.73 -7.03
N GLY A 644 0.93 18.41 -7.31
CA GLY A 644 0.54 18.66 -8.69
C GLY A 644 0.49 17.35 -9.50
N SER A 645 1.19 17.32 -10.61
CA SER A 645 1.23 16.17 -11.54
C SER A 645 1.93 14.93 -11.00
N ASP A 646 2.60 15.00 -9.85
CA ASP A 646 3.20 13.83 -9.22
C ASP A 646 2.15 12.97 -8.50
N ALA A 647 1.03 13.61 -8.06
CA ALA A 647 -0.04 12.94 -7.34
C ALA A 647 -0.83 12.00 -8.25
N GLY A 648 -1.22 10.85 -7.72
CA GLY A 648 -2.08 9.88 -8.39
C GLY A 648 -2.37 8.70 -7.47
N LEU A 649 -3.18 7.74 -7.89
CA LEU A 649 -3.62 6.62 -7.05
C LEU A 649 -2.45 5.77 -6.53
N GLY A 650 -1.42 5.59 -7.36
CA GLY A 650 -0.23 4.80 -7.06
C GLY A 650 0.97 5.62 -6.61
N TYR A 651 0.83 6.92 -6.34
CA TYR A 651 1.96 7.69 -5.81
C TYR A 651 2.43 7.06 -4.50
N PHE A 652 3.61 6.47 -4.55
CA PHE A 652 4.15 5.61 -3.50
C PHE A 652 5.22 6.37 -2.71
N ASN A 653 4.99 6.57 -1.41
CA ASN A 653 5.94 7.27 -0.54
C ASN A 653 6.32 6.38 0.65
N SER A 654 7.58 5.99 0.70
CA SER A 654 8.19 5.18 1.75
C SER A 654 9.29 5.91 2.54
N VAL A 655 9.28 7.26 2.53
CA VAL A 655 10.26 8.10 3.25
C VAL A 655 9.95 8.19 4.73
N ASN A 656 8.67 8.27 5.09
CA ASN A 656 8.23 8.60 6.43
C ASN A 656 8.50 7.46 7.43
N GLY A 657 9.16 7.78 8.54
CA GLY A 657 9.26 6.86 9.67
C GLY A 657 7.88 6.52 10.24
N VAL A 658 7.74 5.34 10.81
CA VAL A 658 6.45 4.81 11.32
C VAL A 658 5.80 5.71 12.39
N GLY A 659 6.56 6.52 13.11
CA GLY A 659 6.04 7.50 14.09
C GLY A 659 5.72 8.89 13.52
N SER A 660 5.85 9.11 12.21
CA SER A 660 5.62 10.43 11.61
C SER A 660 4.16 10.85 11.68
N ALA A 661 3.93 12.13 12.01
CA ALA A 661 2.62 12.75 12.14
C ALA A 661 2.51 14.05 11.31
N PRO A 662 2.74 14.03 9.99
CA PRO A 662 2.72 15.25 9.20
C PRO A 662 1.30 15.77 8.99
N ALA A 663 1.21 17.09 8.85
CA ALA A 663 -0.05 17.80 8.60
C ALA A 663 -0.68 17.51 7.23
N THR A 664 0.04 16.78 6.37
CA THR A 664 -0.36 16.44 5.01
C THR A 664 -0.96 15.05 4.87
N VAL A 665 -1.10 14.33 5.97
CA VAL A 665 -1.48 12.90 5.99
C VAL A 665 -2.84 12.74 6.65
N GLY A 666 -3.74 12.05 5.97
CA GLY A 666 -5.05 11.67 6.45
C GLY A 666 -5.25 10.15 6.44
N PHE A 667 -6.44 9.73 6.84
CA PHE A 667 -6.80 8.32 7.03
C PHE A 667 -8.18 8.05 6.44
N ARG A 668 -8.46 6.77 6.17
CA ARG A 668 -9.80 6.22 5.97
C ARG A 668 -9.96 5.03 6.88
N THR A 669 -11.17 4.80 7.36
CA THR A 669 -11.50 3.61 8.13
C THR A 669 -12.38 2.67 7.33
N LEU A 670 -12.45 1.42 7.78
CA LEU A 670 -13.29 0.39 7.19
C LEU A 670 -13.95 -0.48 8.26
N ASN A 671 -14.99 -1.19 7.85
CA ASN A 671 -15.60 -2.28 8.59
C ASN A 671 -15.90 -3.44 7.63
N LYS A 672 -15.67 -4.68 8.06
CA LYS A 672 -16.19 -5.84 7.36
C LYS A 672 -17.71 -5.88 7.57
N ILE A 673 -18.47 -6.26 6.55
CA ILE A 673 -19.92 -6.39 6.65
C ILE A 673 -20.23 -7.58 7.55
N VAL A 674 -21.05 -7.35 8.57
CA VAL A 674 -21.59 -8.41 9.42
C VAL A 674 -22.87 -8.92 8.76
N ASN A 675 -22.84 -10.14 8.21
CA ASN A 675 -23.99 -10.83 7.62
C ASN A 675 -24.91 -11.40 8.70
#